data_0a57c349bc8842dbd8e88fce5ba31474
#
_entry.id   0a57c349bc8842dbd8e88fce5ba31474
#
_cell.length_a   1.000
_cell.length_b   1.000
_cell.length_c   1.000
_cell.angle_alpha   90.00
_cell.angle_beta   90.00
_cell.angle_gamma   90.00
#
_symmetry.space_group_name_H-M   'P 1'
#
loop_
_entity.id
_entity.type
_entity.pdbx_description
1 polymer ?
#
loop_
_entity_poly.entity_id
_entity_poly.type
_entity_poly.pdbx_seq_one_letter_code
_entity_poly.pdbx_strand_id
1 'polypeptide(L)'
;MTTQPRKILVTCALPYANGAIHLGHMLEHIQADIWVRFQRMRGNKIHFVCADDAHGTPIMLNADKLGITPEELIAKAKADHVRDFAGFNISFDNYHSTHSEENKQITAEIYNKLKAKGFIKTKVISQLFDPEKNMFLPDRFVKGTCPKCKAEDQYGDNCEVCASTYSPMDLINPRSAVSGATPIIKESEHFFFDLPAFEGMLKEWTRSGSLQPEIANKMQEWFESGLQQWDISRDAPYFGFEIPGAKDKFFYVWLDAPIGYIASFKNLCDREGIDFNEFWDENSDAELYHFIGKDIVYFHSLFWPAMLEGSEFRKPTNVFAHGYVTVDGVKMSKSRGTFIQASTYLKHIDPECLRYYYAAKLNERIEDLDLSLEDFVQRVNSDIVNKLVNLASRNASFIAKRFEGKLADKLEGEALFAEFVAQSEQVAAHFEAREYNKAIRLIMDLADRANKYVDDKAPWVIAKEEGREAELQAVCSMGIELFRVLMSYLKPVLPQLAERAEAFLQTELSWETIAQPLLGKTVSPFKSLFSRLEKKQIDAVIEETKQLFAEQTKNEPKKGKQAVENQENSAIEPIAPEITIDDFAKLDLRVAKVISCEAVPESNKLLKFQLDLGDHQRQVLSGIKAAYNNPEELNGRFVIMVANLAPRKMKFGVSEGMILSAGTGGADLFLLSGDEGIRPGMQVK
;
A
#
# COMPACT_ATOMS: atom_id res chain seq x y z
N MET A 1 -4.32 21.28 31.70
CA MET A 1 -5.31 20.26 32.05
C MET A 1 -4.72 18.94 31.64
N THR A 2 -4.29 18.11 32.57
CA THR A 2 -3.85 16.74 32.26
C THR A 2 -5.09 15.93 31.88
N THR A 3 -5.38 15.83 30.59
CA THR A 3 -6.35 14.86 30.10
C THR A 3 -5.86 13.47 30.50
N GLN A 4 -6.74 12.62 31.02
CA GLN A 4 -6.36 11.23 31.29
C GLN A 4 -5.82 10.58 30.05
N PRO A 5 -4.76 9.73 30.16
CA PRO A 5 -4.24 9.01 29.00
C PRO A 5 -5.35 8.23 28.28
N ARG A 6 -5.42 8.37 26.98
CA ARG A 6 -6.34 7.59 26.14
C ARG A 6 -5.93 6.12 26.18
N LYS A 7 -6.92 5.22 26.13
CA LYS A 7 -6.71 3.78 26.01
C LYS A 7 -6.95 3.41 24.54
N ILE A 8 -5.95 2.90 23.87
CA ILE A 8 -5.98 2.74 22.41
C ILE A 8 -5.53 1.33 22.04
N LEU A 9 -6.31 0.66 21.21
CA LEU A 9 -5.91 -0.58 20.52
C LEU A 9 -5.81 -0.32 19.03
N VAL A 10 -4.66 -0.64 18.46
CA VAL A 10 -4.39 -0.50 17.01
C VAL A 10 -4.12 -1.85 16.39
N THR A 11 -4.67 -2.07 15.21
CA THR A 11 -4.41 -3.24 14.39
C THR A 11 -4.11 -2.85 12.94
N CYS A 12 -3.39 -3.72 12.24
CA CYS A 12 -3.24 -3.68 10.79
C CYS A 12 -3.96 -4.87 10.15
N ALA A 13 -4.31 -4.76 8.87
CA ALA A 13 -4.79 -5.89 8.10
C ALA A 13 -3.81 -7.06 8.21
N LEU A 14 -4.36 -8.27 8.34
CA LEU A 14 -3.56 -9.47 8.54
C LEU A 14 -2.93 -9.91 7.22
N PRO A 15 -1.60 -10.00 7.12
CA PRO A 15 -0.96 -10.57 5.96
C PRO A 15 -1.34 -12.04 5.77
N TYR A 16 -1.59 -12.42 4.52
CA TYR A 16 -1.94 -13.80 4.21
C TYR A 16 -0.70 -14.71 4.28
N ALA A 17 -0.76 -15.78 5.08
CA ALA A 17 0.36 -16.69 5.36
C ALA A 17 0.72 -17.61 4.17
N ASN A 18 0.59 -17.12 2.95
CA ASN A 18 0.89 -17.83 1.70
C ASN A 18 1.87 -17.10 0.79
N GLY A 19 2.54 -16.07 1.29
CA GLY A 19 3.49 -15.28 0.53
C GLY A 19 4.36 -14.38 1.39
N ALA A 20 5.46 -13.87 0.81
CA ALA A 20 6.35 -12.96 1.50
C ALA A 20 5.74 -11.55 1.61
N ILE A 21 6.12 -10.83 2.65
CA ILE A 21 5.84 -9.40 2.79
C ILE A 21 6.53 -8.63 1.65
N HIS A 22 5.83 -7.68 1.05
CA HIS A 22 6.37 -6.77 0.02
C HIS A 22 6.13 -5.31 0.41
N LEU A 23 6.73 -4.37 -0.33
CA LEU A 23 6.68 -2.95 0.00
C LEU A 23 5.25 -2.37 0.07
N GLY A 24 4.29 -2.97 -0.65
CA GLY A 24 2.87 -2.59 -0.54
C GLY A 24 2.29 -2.88 0.85
N HIS A 25 2.59 -4.05 1.44
CA HIS A 25 2.20 -4.35 2.83
C HIS A 25 2.87 -3.38 3.81
N MET A 26 4.14 -3.02 3.54
CA MET A 26 4.89 -2.13 4.42
C MET A 26 4.30 -0.72 4.49
N LEU A 27 3.55 -0.25 3.48
CA LEU A 27 2.88 1.05 3.53
C LEU A 27 1.92 1.14 4.71
N GLU A 28 1.08 0.13 4.87
CA GLU A 28 0.10 0.02 5.95
C GLU A 28 0.77 -0.02 7.33
N HIS A 29 1.72 -0.95 7.47
CA HIS A 29 2.37 -1.21 8.76
C HIS A 29 3.26 -0.05 9.21
N ILE A 30 3.96 0.62 8.29
CA ILE A 30 4.74 1.83 8.58
C ILE A 30 3.80 2.98 8.99
N GLN A 31 2.69 3.18 8.27
CA GLN A 31 1.71 4.21 8.60
C GLN A 31 1.16 4.04 10.01
N ALA A 32 0.76 2.82 10.36
CA ALA A 32 0.24 2.49 11.69
C ALA A 32 1.31 2.65 12.78
N ASP A 33 2.53 2.14 12.54
CA ASP A 33 3.63 2.21 13.51
C ASP A 33 4.05 3.65 13.82
N ILE A 34 4.08 4.54 12.81
CA ILE A 34 4.33 5.98 13.03
C ILE A 34 3.28 6.56 13.98
N TRP A 35 2.00 6.26 13.73
CA TRP A 35 0.91 6.75 14.58
C TRP A 35 0.99 6.19 15.99
N VAL A 36 1.26 4.91 16.13
CA VAL A 36 1.44 4.24 17.44
C VAL A 36 2.59 4.83 18.22
N ARG A 37 3.77 5.02 17.60
CA ARG A 37 4.94 5.64 18.25
C ARG A 37 4.64 7.07 18.68
N PHE A 38 3.97 7.84 17.84
CA PHE A 38 3.53 9.18 18.19
C PHE A 38 2.59 9.16 19.41
N GLN A 39 1.58 8.28 19.46
CA GLN A 39 0.67 8.16 20.59
C GLN A 39 1.38 7.75 21.88
N ARG A 40 2.35 6.84 21.80
CA ARG A 40 3.21 6.47 22.96
C ARG A 40 4.01 7.67 23.45
N MET A 41 4.57 8.48 22.57
CA MET A 41 5.29 9.71 22.93
C MET A 41 4.38 10.78 23.53
N ARG A 42 3.05 10.74 23.27
CA ARG A 42 2.05 11.61 23.90
C ARG A 42 1.55 11.07 25.25
N GLY A 43 2.10 9.95 25.73
CA GLY A 43 1.77 9.34 27.01
C GLY A 43 0.46 8.55 27.03
N ASN A 44 -0.10 8.18 25.89
CA ASN A 44 -1.31 7.36 25.80
C ASN A 44 -1.00 5.88 26.08
N LYS A 45 -1.95 5.16 26.71
CA LYS A 45 -1.91 3.71 26.89
C LYS A 45 -2.34 3.06 25.57
N ILE A 46 -1.38 2.54 24.82
CA ILE A 46 -1.63 2.00 23.49
C ILE A 46 -1.07 0.60 23.33
N HIS A 47 -1.85 -0.28 22.71
CA HIS A 47 -1.44 -1.61 22.30
C HIS A 47 -1.53 -1.73 20.78
N PHE A 48 -0.52 -2.32 20.16
CA PHE A 48 -0.42 -2.53 18.72
C PHE A 48 -0.26 -4.00 18.42
N VAL A 49 -1.31 -4.62 17.86
CA VAL A 49 -1.32 -6.05 17.59
C VAL A 49 -1.62 -6.35 16.12
N CYS A 50 -1.08 -7.46 15.64
CA CYS A 50 -1.36 -8.01 14.33
C CYS A 50 -1.27 -9.54 14.37
N ALA A 51 -1.57 -10.21 13.26
CA ALA A 51 -1.45 -11.66 13.12
C ALA A 51 -1.29 -12.02 11.65
N ASP A 52 -0.95 -13.29 11.36
CA ASP A 52 -1.09 -13.85 10.02
C ASP A 52 -2.52 -14.34 9.81
N ASP A 53 -3.09 -14.08 8.64
CA ASP A 53 -4.25 -14.78 8.10
C ASP A 53 -3.80 -16.16 7.56
N ALA A 54 -4.14 -17.22 8.27
CA ALA A 54 -3.49 -18.53 8.15
C ALA A 54 -4.37 -19.63 7.54
N HIS A 55 -5.60 -19.33 7.10
CA HIS A 55 -6.54 -20.36 6.64
C HIS A 55 -6.87 -20.26 5.14
N GLY A 56 -7.54 -21.26 4.63
CA GLY A 56 -8.09 -21.28 3.29
C GLY A 56 -7.50 -22.30 2.32
N THR A 57 -8.24 -22.55 1.26
CA THR A 57 -7.86 -23.48 0.17
C THR A 57 -6.49 -23.19 -0.45
N PRO A 58 -6.08 -21.91 -0.68
CA PRO A 58 -4.77 -21.63 -1.27
C PRO A 58 -3.59 -22.11 -0.41
N ILE A 59 -3.69 -22.01 0.92
CA ILE A 59 -2.65 -22.54 1.85
C ILE A 59 -2.57 -24.05 1.75
N MET A 60 -3.72 -24.73 1.81
CA MET A 60 -3.80 -26.19 1.68
C MET A 60 -3.16 -26.68 0.38
N LEU A 61 -3.53 -26.07 -0.76
CA LEU A 61 -3.01 -26.48 -2.07
C LEU A 61 -1.53 -26.12 -2.26
N ASN A 62 -1.05 -25.04 -1.67
CA ASN A 62 0.37 -24.69 -1.73
C ASN A 62 1.21 -25.62 -0.87
N ALA A 63 0.73 -26.01 0.30
CA ALA A 63 1.37 -27.00 1.16
C ALA A 63 1.47 -28.37 0.46
N ASP A 64 0.37 -28.83 -0.17
CA ASP A 64 0.35 -30.07 -0.96
C ASP A 64 1.37 -30.02 -2.12
N LYS A 65 1.43 -28.90 -2.85
CA LYS A 65 2.42 -28.69 -3.93
C LYS A 65 3.87 -28.75 -3.44
N LEU A 66 4.13 -28.29 -2.21
CA LEU A 66 5.46 -28.29 -1.59
C LEU A 66 5.79 -29.60 -0.87
N GLY A 67 4.81 -30.50 -0.71
CA GLY A 67 4.98 -31.77 0.03
C GLY A 67 5.16 -31.57 1.53
N ILE A 68 4.58 -30.52 2.11
CA ILE A 68 4.60 -30.22 3.56
C ILE A 68 3.17 -30.06 4.09
N THR A 69 3.00 -30.00 5.40
CA THR A 69 1.69 -29.72 5.98
C THR A 69 1.32 -28.23 5.90
N PRO A 70 0.03 -27.88 5.92
CA PRO A 70 -0.39 -26.48 6.01
C PRO A 70 0.19 -25.77 7.24
N GLU A 71 0.29 -26.47 8.39
CA GLU A 71 0.85 -25.94 9.63
C GLU A 71 2.35 -25.61 9.48
N GLU A 72 3.12 -26.45 8.80
CA GLU A 72 4.53 -26.17 8.48
C GLU A 72 4.67 -24.95 7.57
N LEU A 73 3.78 -24.81 6.58
CA LEU A 73 3.78 -23.67 5.65
C LEU A 73 3.52 -22.35 6.38
N ILE A 74 2.46 -22.29 7.19
CA ILE A 74 2.10 -21.06 7.93
C ILE A 74 3.12 -20.72 9.02
N ALA A 75 3.72 -21.73 9.68
CA ALA A 75 4.77 -21.50 10.66
C ALA A 75 6.01 -20.84 10.03
N LYS A 76 6.40 -21.29 8.83
CA LYS A 76 7.48 -20.68 8.06
C LYS A 76 7.13 -19.25 7.62
N ALA A 77 5.93 -19.03 7.08
CA ALA A 77 5.46 -17.72 6.68
C ALA A 77 5.48 -16.74 7.87
N LYS A 78 4.96 -17.17 9.04
CA LYS A 78 4.98 -16.34 10.26
C LYS A 78 6.41 -15.94 10.67
N ALA A 79 7.35 -16.87 10.64
CA ALA A 79 8.75 -16.59 10.99
C ALA A 79 9.36 -15.54 10.04
N ASP A 80 9.09 -15.65 8.74
CA ASP A 80 9.53 -14.68 7.73
C ASP A 80 8.87 -13.31 7.93
N HIS A 81 7.56 -13.24 8.18
CA HIS A 81 6.82 -12.01 8.42
C HIS A 81 7.32 -11.29 9.67
N VAL A 82 7.46 -11.99 10.79
CA VAL A 82 8.00 -11.41 12.04
C VAL A 82 9.40 -10.84 11.84
N ARG A 83 10.29 -11.57 11.15
CA ARG A 83 11.62 -11.08 10.82
C ARG A 83 11.57 -9.80 9.97
N ASP A 84 10.73 -9.78 8.94
CA ASP A 84 10.64 -8.67 8.00
C ASP A 84 10.05 -7.42 8.66
N PHE A 85 9.00 -7.56 9.47
CA PHE A 85 8.44 -6.45 10.25
C PHE A 85 9.43 -5.90 11.29
N ALA A 86 10.12 -6.79 12.01
CA ALA A 86 11.17 -6.37 12.94
C ALA A 86 12.30 -5.62 12.22
N GLY A 87 12.69 -6.08 11.01
CA GLY A 87 13.67 -5.43 10.16
C GLY A 87 13.27 -3.99 9.76
N PHE A 88 11.98 -3.72 9.58
CA PHE A 88 11.45 -2.38 9.33
C PHE A 88 11.10 -1.60 10.60
N ASN A 89 11.47 -2.09 11.78
CA ASN A 89 11.20 -1.48 13.09
C ASN A 89 9.70 -1.29 13.39
N ILE A 90 8.85 -2.20 12.94
CA ILE A 90 7.44 -2.20 13.30
C ILE A 90 7.31 -2.69 14.75
N SER A 91 6.72 -1.88 15.62
CA SER A 91 6.74 -2.06 17.08
C SER A 91 5.47 -2.75 17.60
N PHE A 92 5.12 -3.91 17.03
CA PHE A 92 4.02 -4.71 17.56
C PHE A 92 4.26 -5.14 19.01
N ASP A 93 3.24 -5.01 19.86
CA ASP A 93 3.22 -5.61 21.19
C ASP A 93 2.91 -7.11 21.11
N ASN A 94 2.17 -7.53 20.06
CA ASN A 94 1.97 -8.94 19.73
C ASN A 94 1.77 -9.14 18.23
N TYR A 95 2.42 -10.17 17.68
CA TYR A 95 2.18 -10.68 16.33
C TYR A 95 1.82 -12.16 16.41
N HIS A 96 0.57 -12.51 16.09
CA HIS A 96 0.01 -13.81 16.34
C HIS A 96 -0.32 -14.59 15.04
N SER A 97 -1.33 -15.45 15.05
CA SER A 97 -1.84 -16.19 13.90
C SER A 97 -3.32 -16.46 14.08
N THR A 98 -4.09 -16.42 13.00
CA THR A 98 -5.50 -16.88 13.04
C THR A 98 -5.60 -18.39 13.27
N HIS A 99 -4.56 -19.16 12.95
CA HIS A 99 -4.47 -20.59 13.35
C HIS A 99 -3.95 -20.70 14.79
N SER A 100 -4.80 -20.35 15.75
CA SER A 100 -4.51 -20.38 17.19
C SER A 100 -5.73 -20.81 17.99
N GLU A 101 -5.50 -21.27 19.21
CA GLU A 101 -6.58 -21.73 20.09
C GLU A 101 -7.49 -20.55 20.49
N GLU A 102 -6.92 -19.36 20.75
CA GLU A 102 -7.68 -18.15 21.04
C GLU A 102 -8.63 -17.79 19.88
N ASN A 103 -8.13 -17.83 18.64
CA ASN A 103 -8.95 -17.51 17.47
C ASN A 103 -10.06 -18.54 17.28
N LYS A 104 -9.78 -19.83 17.47
CA LYS A 104 -10.76 -20.92 17.38
C LYS A 104 -11.90 -20.74 18.40
N GLN A 105 -11.55 -20.44 19.65
CA GLN A 105 -12.53 -20.26 20.72
C GLN A 105 -13.40 -19.03 20.49
N ILE A 106 -12.79 -17.89 20.14
CA ILE A 106 -13.51 -16.63 19.89
C ILE A 106 -14.38 -16.74 18.63
N THR A 107 -13.88 -17.39 17.57
CA THR A 107 -14.68 -17.65 16.35
C THR A 107 -15.91 -18.49 16.65
N ALA A 108 -15.76 -19.54 17.45
CA ALA A 108 -16.88 -20.38 17.89
C ALA A 108 -17.86 -19.58 18.79
N GLU A 109 -17.36 -18.75 19.68
CA GLU A 109 -18.19 -17.88 20.53
C GLU A 109 -19.03 -16.90 19.69
N ILE A 110 -18.39 -16.15 18.78
CA ILE A 110 -19.07 -15.20 17.89
C ILE A 110 -20.13 -15.91 17.05
N TYR A 111 -19.77 -17.04 16.42
CA TYR A 111 -20.71 -17.82 15.64
C TYR A 111 -21.91 -18.28 16.46
N ASN A 112 -21.68 -18.81 17.67
CA ASN A 112 -22.76 -19.30 18.53
C ASN A 112 -23.69 -18.17 18.99
N LYS A 113 -23.16 -16.99 19.34
CA LYS A 113 -23.95 -15.80 19.67
C LYS A 113 -24.82 -15.37 18.47
N LEU A 114 -24.23 -15.25 17.29
CA LEU A 114 -24.93 -14.88 16.05
C LEU A 114 -26.03 -15.92 15.71
N LYS A 115 -25.76 -17.21 15.86
CA LYS A 115 -26.70 -18.30 15.61
C LYS A 115 -27.85 -18.27 16.61
N ALA A 116 -27.57 -18.08 17.90
CA ALA A 116 -28.60 -18.00 18.95
C ALA A 116 -29.56 -16.83 18.74
N LYS A 117 -29.07 -15.71 18.20
CA LYS A 117 -29.88 -14.53 17.85
C LYS A 117 -30.56 -14.64 16.48
N GLY A 118 -30.39 -15.75 15.75
CA GLY A 118 -31.02 -16.01 14.46
C GLY A 118 -30.39 -15.28 13.26
N PHE A 119 -29.16 -14.77 13.40
CA PHE A 119 -28.42 -14.12 12.32
C PHE A 119 -27.64 -15.10 11.41
N ILE A 120 -27.66 -16.39 11.72
CA ILE A 120 -27.12 -17.45 10.86
C ILE A 120 -28.26 -18.17 10.20
N LYS A 121 -28.25 -18.21 8.87
CA LYS A 121 -29.24 -18.90 8.02
C LYS A 121 -28.58 -20.08 7.30
N THR A 122 -29.35 -21.08 6.92
CA THR A 122 -28.89 -22.18 6.08
C THR A 122 -29.58 -22.18 4.73
N LYS A 123 -28.85 -22.49 3.67
CA LYS A 123 -29.33 -22.65 2.32
C LYS A 123 -28.59 -23.76 1.60
N VAL A 124 -29.31 -24.51 0.77
CA VAL A 124 -28.68 -25.43 -0.19
C VAL A 124 -28.25 -24.62 -1.41
N ILE A 125 -26.99 -24.73 -1.81
CA ILE A 125 -26.46 -24.10 -3.01
C ILE A 125 -25.84 -25.13 -3.94
N SER A 126 -25.85 -24.83 -5.23
CA SER A 126 -25.17 -25.65 -6.26
C SER A 126 -23.80 -25.04 -6.55
N GLN A 127 -22.77 -25.87 -6.55
CA GLN A 127 -21.38 -25.45 -6.81
C GLN A 127 -20.68 -26.45 -7.73
N LEU A 128 -19.60 -26.02 -8.38
CA LEU A 128 -18.75 -26.88 -9.16
C LEU A 128 -17.84 -27.72 -8.23
N PHE A 129 -17.79 -29.01 -8.51
CA PHE A 129 -17.06 -30.01 -7.71
C PHE A 129 -16.06 -30.75 -8.60
N ASP A 130 -14.84 -30.88 -8.14
CA ASP A 130 -13.78 -31.65 -8.79
C ASP A 130 -13.89 -33.14 -8.37
N PRO A 131 -14.26 -34.05 -9.29
CA PRO A 131 -14.43 -35.47 -8.94
C PRO A 131 -13.10 -36.22 -8.70
N GLU A 132 -11.97 -35.70 -9.26
CA GLU A 132 -10.65 -36.29 -9.05
C GLU A 132 -10.02 -35.91 -7.71
N LYS A 133 -10.19 -34.64 -7.32
CA LYS A 133 -9.70 -34.12 -6.03
C LYS A 133 -10.71 -34.27 -4.91
N ASN A 134 -11.95 -34.67 -5.22
CA ASN A 134 -13.05 -34.80 -4.27
C ASN A 134 -13.27 -33.55 -3.44
N MET A 135 -13.32 -32.37 -4.12
CA MET A 135 -13.46 -31.07 -3.48
C MET A 135 -14.33 -30.10 -4.27
N PHE A 136 -15.05 -29.24 -3.57
CA PHE A 136 -15.71 -28.08 -4.18
C PHE A 136 -14.65 -27.07 -4.65
N LEU A 137 -14.91 -26.45 -5.80
CA LEU A 137 -13.97 -25.53 -6.43
C LEU A 137 -14.36 -24.08 -6.10
N PRO A 138 -13.51 -23.31 -5.38
CA PRO A 138 -13.63 -21.87 -5.35
C PRO A 138 -13.55 -21.27 -6.76
N ASP A 139 -14.16 -20.12 -6.97
CA ASP A 139 -14.30 -19.48 -8.30
C ASP A 139 -12.99 -19.39 -9.08
N ARG A 140 -11.89 -19.01 -8.43
CA ARG A 140 -10.55 -18.92 -9.05
C ARG A 140 -9.87 -20.27 -9.28
N PHE A 141 -10.46 -21.36 -8.83
CA PHE A 141 -9.99 -22.72 -9.13
C PHE A 141 -10.80 -23.40 -10.24
N VAL A 142 -11.71 -22.63 -10.88
CA VAL A 142 -12.39 -23.02 -12.12
C VAL A 142 -11.84 -22.17 -13.26
N LYS A 143 -11.53 -22.78 -14.37
CA LYS A 143 -11.16 -22.12 -15.62
C LYS A 143 -12.03 -22.59 -16.75
N GLY A 144 -12.32 -21.72 -17.70
CA GLY A 144 -13.13 -22.05 -18.88
C GLY A 144 -13.13 -20.91 -19.88
N THR A 145 -14.03 -20.99 -20.84
CA THR A 145 -14.22 -19.95 -21.85
C THR A 145 -15.27 -18.94 -21.37
N CYS A 146 -14.94 -17.65 -21.45
CA CYS A 146 -15.83 -16.55 -21.04
C CYS A 146 -17.19 -16.63 -21.76
N PRO A 147 -18.32 -16.56 -21.05
CA PRO A 147 -19.64 -16.62 -21.67
C PRO A 147 -19.95 -15.40 -22.56
N LYS A 148 -19.31 -14.24 -22.30
CA LYS A 148 -19.55 -12.99 -23.05
C LYS A 148 -18.63 -12.81 -24.25
N CYS A 149 -17.31 -12.77 -24.07
CA CYS A 149 -16.37 -12.48 -25.15
C CYS A 149 -15.72 -13.72 -25.78
N LYS A 150 -16.02 -14.92 -25.26
CA LYS A 150 -15.47 -16.20 -25.73
C LYS A 150 -13.96 -16.37 -25.56
N ALA A 151 -13.30 -15.51 -24.80
CA ALA A 151 -11.90 -15.70 -24.46
C ALA A 151 -11.70 -16.99 -23.67
N GLU A 152 -10.72 -17.80 -24.04
CA GLU A 152 -10.38 -19.07 -23.39
C GLU A 152 -9.58 -18.85 -22.08
N ASP A 153 -9.51 -19.87 -21.26
CA ASP A 153 -8.70 -19.95 -20.01
C ASP A 153 -9.01 -18.86 -18.97
N GLN A 154 -10.24 -18.36 -18.95
CA GLN A 154 -10.69 -17.37 -17.98
C GLN A 154 -11.09 -17.98 -16.65
N TYR A 155 -10.88 -17.23 -15.54
CA TYR A 155 -11.27 -17.66 -14.19
C TYR A 155 -12.79 -17.61 -13.99
N GLY A 156 -13.27 -18.31 -12.94
CA GLY A 156 -14.70 -18.47 -12.67
C GLY A 156 -15.39 -17.24 -12.10
N ASP A 157 -14.67 -16.20 -11.70
CA ASP A 157 -15.22 -14.97 -11.11
C ASP A 157 -15.30 -13.82 -12.12
N ASN A 158 -14.34 -13.71 -13.04
CA ASN A 158 -14.26 -12.63 -14.00
C ASN A 158 -13.43 -12.99 -15.24
N CYS A 159 -13.67 -12.27 -16.32
CA CYS A 159 -12.88 -12.35 -17.54
C CYS A 159 -11.75 -11.32 -17.51
N GLU A 160 -10.50 -11.77 -17.65
CA GLU A 160 -9.33 -10.88 -17.72
C GLU A 160 -9.27 -10.07 -19.03
N VAL A 161 -9.98 -10.53 -20.08
CA VAL A 161 -9.98 -9.89 -21.39
C VAL A 161 -11.07 -8.81 -21.51
N CYS A 162 -12.32 -9.10 -21.11
CA CYS A 162 -13.43 -8.14 -21.26
C CYS A 162 -13.93 -7.57 -19.92
N ALA A 163 -13.27 -7.90 -18.82
CA ALA A 163 -13.60 -7.44 -17.47
C ALA A 163 -15.05 -7.73 -17.00
N SER A 164 -15.75 -8.64 -17.68
CA SER A 164 -17.11 -9.03 -17.26
C SER A 164 -17.06 -10.02 -16.10
N THR A 165 -17.94 -9.84 -15.13
CA THR A 165 -18.18 -10.77 -14.02
C THR A 165 -19.27 -11.76 -14.39
N TYR A 166 -19.18 -12.98 -13.87
CA TYR A 166 -20.13 -14.08 -14.08
C TYR A 166 -19.97 -15.14 -12.98
N SER A 167 -20.91 -16.07 -12.88
CA SER A 167 -20.75 -17.25 -12.02
C SER A 167 -19.80 -18.27 -12.67
N PRO A 168 -19.02 -19.05 -11.87
CA PRO A 168 -18.25 -20.16 -12.41
C PRO A 168 -19.07 -21.16 -13.24
N MET A 169 -20.36 -21.28 -12.92
CA MET A 169 -21.29 -22.16 -13.64
C MET A 169 -21.67 -21.64 -15.03
N ASP A 170 -21.44 -20.35 -15.31
CA ASP A 170 -21.72 -19.75 -16.63
C ASP A 170 -20.58 -19.94 -17.61
N LEU A 171 -19.39 -20.39 -17.13
CA LEU A 171 -18.24 -20.66 -18.00
C LEU A 171 -18.57 -21.76 -19.03
N ILE A 172 -18.11 -21.56 -20.25
CA ILE A 172 -18.20 -22.58 -21.29
C ILE A 172 -17.02 -23.53 -21.14
N ASN A 173 -17.27 -24.83 -21.19
CA ASN A 173 -16.27 -25.87 -20.99
C ASN A 173 -15.42 -25.68 -19.71
N PRO A 174 -16.08 -25.60 -18.54
CA PRO A 174 -15.35 -25.38 -17.30
C PRO A 174 -14.43 -26.58 -17.00
N ARG A 175 -13.27 -26.27 -16.42
CA ARG A 175 -12.29 -27.27 -15.95
C ARG A 175 -11.73 -26.88 -14.61
N SER A 176 -11.38 -27.86 -13.81
CA SER A 176 -10.67 -27.64 -12.56
C SER A 176 -9.26 -27.10 -12.85
N ALA A 177 -8.89 -25.99 -12.25
CA ALA A 177 -7.51 -25.48 -12.31
C ALA A 177 -6.55 -26.34 -11.45
N VAL A 178 -7.07 -27.21 -10.58
CA VAL A 178 -6.31 -28.09 -9.68
C VAL A 178 -5.93 -29.39 -10.36
N SER A 179 -6.92 -30.13 -10.91
CA SER A 179 -6.72 -31.45 -11.54
C SER A 179 -6.73 -31.42 -13.08
N GLY A 180 -7.41 -30.42 -13.67
CA GLY A 180 -7.73 -30.39 -15.10
C GLY A 180 -9.03 -31.14 -15.45
N ALA A 181 -9.66 -31.85 -14.51
CA ALA A 181 -10.90 -32.57 -14.72
C ALA A 181 -12.06 -31.64 -15.06
N THR A 182 -13.05 -32.16 -15.79
CA THR A 182 -14.34 -31.46 -15.98
C THR A 182 -15.11 -31.53 -14.70
N PRO A 183 -15.44 -30.38 -14.06
CA PRO A 183 -16.18 -30.38 -12.80
C PRO A 183 -17.65 -30.78 -13.03
N ILE A 184 -18.24 -31.34 -11.98
CA ILE A 184 -19.68 -31.65 -11.94
C ILE A 184 -20.39 -30.68 -11.01
N ILE A 185 -21.68 -30.46 -11.22
CA ILE A 185 -22.52 -29.68 -10.30
C ILE A 185 -22.92 -30.58 -9.13
N LYS A 186 -22.73 -30.09 -7.92
CA LYS A 186 -23.11 -30.79 -6.68
C LYS A 186 -23.75 -29.80 -5.72
N GLU A 187 -24.79 -30.24 -5.03
CA GLU A 187 -25.47 -29.44 -4.01
C GLU A 187 -24.83 -29.65 -2.64
N SER A 188 -24.77 -28.56 -1.87
CA SER A 188 -24.30 -28.57 -0.48
C SER A 188 -25.09 -27.56 0.35
N GLU A 189 -25.37 -27.90 1.61
CA GLU A 189 -25.94 -26.96 2.57
C GLU A 189 -24.84 -26.04 3.09
N HIS A 190 -25.08 -24.72 3.01
CA HIS A 190 -24.15 -23.69 3.46
C HIS A 190 -24.78 -22.80 4.53
N PHE A 191 -23.90 -22.20 5.35
CA PHE A 191 -24.28 -21.26 6.39
C PHE A 191 -24.04 -19.83 5.92
N PHE A 192 -25.02 -18.96 6.14
CA PHE A 192 -25.00 -17.57 5.71
C PHE A 192 -25.18 -16.63 6.88
N PHE A 193 -24.33 -15.61 6.97
CA PHE A 193 -24.50 -14.50 7.87
C PHE A 193 -25.54 -13.51 7.28
N ASP A 194 -26.55 -13.16 8.06
CA ASP A 194 -27.66 -12.31 7.65
C ASP A 194 -27.32 -10.82 7.73
N LEU A 195 -26.36 -10.38 6.90
CA LEU A 195 -25.89 -9.00 6.86
C LEU A 195 -27.04 -7.97 6.68
N PRO A 196 -28.11 -8.21 5.87
CA PRO A 196 -29.22 -7.28 5.75
C PRO A 196 -29.90 -6.92 7.07
N ALA A 197 -29.88 -7.83 8.07
CA ALA A 197 -30.47 -7.57 9.38
C ALA A 197 -29.79 -6.40 10.13
N PHE A 198 -28.59 -6.04 9.74
CA PHE A 198 -27.79 -4.96 10.34
C PHE A 198 -27.78 -3.67 9.53
N GLU A 199 -28.55 -3.55 8.44
CA GLU A 199 -28.51 -2.41 7.53
C GLU A 199 -28.76 -1.06 8.24
N GLY A 200 -29.70 -1.01 9.19
CA GLY A 200 -29.98 0.20 9.96
C GLY A 200 -28.79 0.68 10.76
N MET A 201 -28.18 -0.22 11.55
CA MET A 201 -26.99 0.06 12.35
C MET A 201 -25.79 0.46 11.46
N LEU A 202 -25.59 -0.26 10.36
CA LEU A 202 -24.47 0.00 9.44
C LEU A 202 -24.60 1.38 8.76
N LYS A 203 -25.81 1.78 8.35
CA LYS A 203 -26.06 3.13 7.81
C LYS A 203 -25.73 4.23 8.80
N GLU A 204 -26.01 4.02 10.07
CA GLU A 204 -25.70 4.96 11.15
C GLU A 204 -24.18 4.98 11.43
N TRP A 205 -23.59 3.80 11.65
CA TRP A 205 -22.16 3.67 12.00
C TRP A 205 -21.25 4.18 10.88
N THR A 206 -21.51 3.85 9.61
CA THR A 206 -20.66 4.31 8.49
C THR A 206 -20.65 5.82 8.30
N ARG A 207 -21.62 6.55 8.87
CA ARG A 207 -21.72 8.02 8.83
C ARG A 207 -21.39 8.70 10.17
N SER A 208 -21.03 7.95 11.20
CA SER A 208 -20.68 8.49 12.52
C SER A 208 -19.32 9.17 12.59
N GLY A 209 -18.54 9.17 11.49
CA GLY A 209 -17.13 9.60 11.48
C GLY A 209 -16.14 8.43 11.63
N SER A 210 -16.62 7.20 11.75
CA SER A 210 -15.79 6.00 11.87
C SER A 210 -15.06 5.63 10.56
N LEU A 211 -15.46 6.19 9.43
CA LEU A 211 -14.87 5.98 8.11
C LEU A 211 -14.43 7.31 7.48
N GLN A 212 -13.42 7.24 6.62
CA GLN A 212 -13.06 8.36 5.74
C GLN A 212 -14.24 8.70 4.82
N PRO A 213 -14.45 9.98 4.45
CA PRO A 213 -15.62 10.40 3.66
C PRO A 213 -15.79 9.63 2.34
N GLU A 214 -14.69 9.30 1.66
CA GLU A 214 -14.69 8.55 0.41
C GLU A 214 -15.23 7.13 0.60
N ILE A 215 -14.87 6.48 1.71
CA ILE A 215 -15.39 5.14 2.06
C ILE A 215 -16.87 5.22 2.43
N ALA A 216 -17.22 6.15 3.30
CA ALA A 216 -18.62 6.32 3.73
C ALA A 216 -19.55 6.55 2.52
N ASN A 217 -19.10 7.34 1.53
CA ASN A 217 -19.82 7.54 0.27
C ASN A 217 -19.90 6.26 -0.56
N LYS A 218 -18.81 5.48 -0.62
CA LYS A 218 -18.80 4.20 -1.34
C LYS A 218 -19.74 3.18 -0.71
N MET A 219 -19.86 3.15 0.62
CA MET A 219 -20.79 2.26 1.31
C MET A 219 -22.26 2.57 0.96
N GLN A 220 -22.60 3.82 0.63
CA GLN A 220 -23.94 4.18 0.19
C GLN A 220 -24.39 3.42 -1.07
N GLU A 221 -23.47 3.18 -2.02
CA GLU A 221 -23.78 2.40 -3.23
C GLU A 221 -24.19 0.95 -2.89
N TRP A 222 -23.58 0.36 -1.86
CA TRP A 222 -23.93 -0.98 -1.39
C TRP A 222 -25.30 -1.01 -0.71
N PHE A 223 -25.65 0.00 0.06
CA PHE A 223 -26.99 0.11 0.66
C PHE A 223 -28.07 0.31 -0.40
N GLU A 224 -27.79 1.08 -1.45
CA GLU A 224 -28.73 1.30 -2.56
C GLU A 224 -28.94 0.05 -3.42
N SER A 225 -27.91 -0.76 -3.61
CA SER A 225 -28.01 -2.04 -4.30
C SER A 225 -28.63 -3.17 -3.47
N GLY A 226 -28.78 -2.95 -2.16
CA GLY A 226 -29.29 -3.91 -1.18
C GLY A 226 -28.24 -4.90 -0.70
N LEU A 227 -28.04 -4.92 0.62
CA LEU A 227 -27.09 -5.86 1.25
C LEU A 227 -27.56 -7.31 1.05
N GLN A 228 -26.60 -8.21 0.84
CA GLN A 228 -26.86 -9.63 0.62
C GLN A 228 -26.36 -10.46 1.80
N GLN A 229 -26.99 -11.62 2.02
CA GLN A 229 -26.48 -12.60 2.97
C GLN A 229 -25.15 -13.16 2.48
N TRP A 230 -24.22 -13.34 3.40
CA TRP A 230 -22.85 -13.73 3.10
C TRP A 230 -22.58 -15.18 3.49
N ASP A 231 -22.10 -15.98 2.54
CA ASP A 231 -21.72 -17.39 2.77
C ASP A 231 -20.44 -17.48 3.62
N ILE A 232 -20.57 -17.98 4.83
CA ILE A 232 -19.53 -18.11 5.84
C ILE A 232 -18.98 -19.54 5.99
N SER A 233 -19.39 -20.46 5.14
CA SER A 233 -19.00 -21.86 5.23
C SER A 233 -18.26 -22.36 4.01
N ARG A 234 -17.46 -23.41 4.22
CA ARG A 234 -16.76 -24.17 3.18
C ARG A 234 -16.85 -25.65 3.47
N ASP A 235 -16.95 -26.47 2.42
CA ASP A 235 -16.94 -27.92 2.53
C ASP A 235 -15.52 -28.50 2.64
N ALA A 236 -15.39 -29.66 3.26
CA ALA A 236 -14.15 -30.44 3.23
C ALA A 236 -13.76 -30.87 1.79
N PRO A 237 -12.46 -30.96 1.47
CA PRO A 237 -11.31 -30.60 2.30
C PRO A 237 -11.05 -29.11 2.34
N TYR A 238 -10.78 -28.57 3.52
CA TYR A 238 -10.50 -27.15 3.72
C TYR A 238 -9.58 -26.98 4.95
N PHE A 239 -8.59 -26.11 4.86
CA PHE A 239 -7.74 -25.77 5.99
C PHE A 239 -8.32 -24.59 6.75
N GLY A 240 -8.84 -24.83 7.94
CA GLY A 240 -9.52 -23.86 8.79
C GLY A 240 -10.20 -24.53 9.98
N PHE A 241 -11.01 -23.79 10.72
CA PHE A 241 -11.76 -24.30 11.85
C PHE A 241 -13.11 -24.89 11.43
N GLU A 242 -13.43 -26.06 11.93
CA GLU A 242 -14.73 -26.70 11.72
C GLU A 242 -15.84 -25.92 12.45
N ILE A 243 -16.99 -25.77 11.78
CA ILE A 243 -18.16 -25.06 12.33
C ILE A 243 -18.78 -25.91 13.45
N PRO A 244 -18.99 -25.36 14.66
CA PRO A 244 -19.58 -26.09 15.77
C PRO A 244 -20.92 -26.75 15.42
N GLY A 245 -20.97 -28.09 15.55
CA GLY A 245 -22.16 -28.89 15.27
C GLY A 245 -22.45 -29.13 13.78
N ALA A 246 -21.53 -28.85 12.88
CA ALA A 246 -21.66 -29.12 11.45
C ALA A 246 -20.44 -29.87 10.93
N LYS A 247 -20.51 -31.19 10.93
CA LYS A 247 -19.41 -32.05 10.49
C LYS A 247 -19.00 -31.81 9.05
N ASP A 248 -17.71 -31.79 8.77
CA ASP A 248 -17.10 -31.56 7.46
C ASP A 248 -17.43 -30.17 6.85
N LYS A 249 -17.85 -29.21 7.70
CA LYS A 249 -18.08 -27.81 7.35
C LYS A 249 -17.12 -26.90 8.11
N PHE A 250 -16.47 -26.00 7.42
CA PHE A 250 -15.42 -25.12 7.93
C PHE A 250 -15.84 -23.66 7.80
N PHE A 251 -15.37 -22.82 8.69
CA PHE A 251 -15.52 -21.38 8.53
C PHE A 251 -14.76 -20.89 7.31
N TYR A 252 -15.39 -20.02 6.54
CA TYR A 252 -14.71 -19.31 5.48
C TYR A 252 -13.69 -18.31 6.07
N VAL A 253 -12.49 -18.29 5.48
CA VAL A 253 -11.35 -17.51 5.98
C VAL A 253 -11.70 -16.02 6.28
N TRP A 254 -12.57 -15.39 5.53
CA TRP A 254 -12.97 -14.00 5.77
C TRP A 254 -13.88 -13.82 6.99
N LEU A 255 -14.41 -14.89 7.57
CA LEU A 255 -15.10 -14.81 8.86
C LEU A 255 -14.11 -14.82 10.00
N ASP A 256 -13.14 -15.73 10.01
CA ASP A 256 -12.21 -15.89 11.13
C ASP A 256 -10.97 -14.99 11.05
N ALA A 257 -10.63 -14.47 9.87
CA ALA A 257 -9.50 -13.55 9.70
C ALA A 257 -9.63 -12.28 10.58
N PRO A 258 -10.71 -11.48 10.51
CA PRO A 258 -10.81 -10.28 11.36
C PRO A 258 -10.92 -10.60 12.85
N ILE A 259 -11.37 -11.80 13.22
CA ILE A 259 -11.37 -12.28 14.62
C ILE A 259 -9.93 -12.43 15.13
N GLY A 260 -8.96 -12.62 14.23
CA GLY A 260 -7.54 -12.61 14.54
C GLY A 260 -7.04 -11.36 15.25
N TYR A 261 -7.71 -10.20 15.06
CA TYR A 261 -7.43 -8.98 15.83
C TYR A 261 -7.73 -9.18 17.31
N ILE A 262 -8.90 -9.78 17.61
CA ILE A 262 -9.32 -10.07 18.97
C ILE A 262 -8.39 -11.14 19.57
N ALA A 263 -8.11 -12.20 18.82
CA ALA A 263 -7.28 -13.32 19.26
C ALA A 263 -5.84 -12.89 19.57
N SER A 264 -5.25 -12.05 18.72
CA SER A 264 -3.91 -11.51 18.98
C SER A 264 -3.86 -10.65 20.24
N PHE A 265 -4.87 -9.81 20.46
CA PHE A 265 -4.96 -9.03 21.68
C PHE A 265 -5.25 -9.89 22.91
N LYS A 266 -6.11 -10.91 22.80
CA LYS A 266 -6.38 -11.86 23.89
C LYS A 266 -5.10 -12.59 24.31
N ASN A 267 -4.31 -13.06 23.37
CA ASN A 267 -3.01 -13.69 23.65
C ASN A 267 -2.04 -12.74 24.37
N LEU A 268 -2.01 -11.44 23.99
CA LEU A 268 -1.24 -10.42 24.68
C LEU A 268 -1.74 -10.24 26.13
N CYS A 269 -3.06 -10.14 26.31
CA CYS A 269 -3.68 -9.95 27.61
C CYS A 269 -3.35 -11.11 28.56
N ASP A 270 -3.45 -12.36 28.09
CA ASP A 270 -3.17 -13.55 28.90
C ASP A 270 -1.70 -13.63 29.32
N ARG A 271 -0.79 -13.19 28.46
CA ARG A 271 0.64 -13.16 28.74
C ARG A 271 1.06 -12.06 29.70
N GLU A 272 0.44 -10.88 29.59
CA GLU A 272 0.88 -9.68 30.33
C GLU A 272 -0.05 -9.25 31.46
N GLY A 273 -1.18 -9.97 31.66
CA GLY A 273 -2.15 -9.63 32.72
C GLY A 273 -2.95 -8.37 32.41
N ILE A 274 -3.19 -8.05 31.14
CA ILE A 274 -4.01 -6.92 30.70
C ILE A 274 -5.48 -7.35 30.77
N ASP A 275 -6.36 -6.47 31.21
CA ASP A 275 -7.79 -6.72 31.17
C ASP A 275 -8.32 -6.63 29.73
N PHE A 276 -8.69 -7.77 29.16
CA PHE A 276 -9.22 -7.89 27.81
C PHE A 276 -10.51 -7.07 27.64
N ASN A 277 -11.39 -7.06 28.63
CA ASN A 277 -12.68 -6.39 28.57
C ASN A 277 -12.52 -4.85 28.59
N GLU A 278 -11.42 -4.33 29.15
CA GLU A 278 -11.10 -2.90 29.07
C GLU A 278 -11.08 -2.37 27.62
N PHE A 279 -10.85 -3.25 26.63
CA PHE A 279 -10.73 -2.86 25.21
C PHE A 279 -11.84 -3.43 24.32
N TRP A 280 -12.35 -4.65 24.58
CA TRP A 280 -13.29 -5.35 23.67
C TRP A 280 -14.72 -5.47 24.18
N ASP A 281 -15.01 -5.08 25.43
CA ASP A 281 -16.41 -5.01 25.90
C ASP A 281 -17.20 -4.01 25.04
N GLU A 282 -18.46 -4.31 24.75
CA GLU A 282 -19.34 -3.48 23.92
C GLU A 282 -19.41 -2.02 24.41
N ASN A 283 -19.38 -1.82 25.73
CA ASN A 283 -19.48 -0.53 26.38
C ASN A 283 -18.11 0.08 26.78
N SER A 284 -17.01 -0.48 26.31
CA SER A 284 -15.66 0.03 26.59
C SER A 284 -15.49 1.47 26.10
N ASP A 285 -14.80 2.29 26.89
CA ASP A 285 -14.37 3.65 26.55
C ASP A 285 -13.02 3.69 25.79
N ALA A 286 -12.37 2.53 25.60
CA ALA A 286 -11.15 2.45 24.84
C ALA A 286 -11.40 2.73 23.35
N GLU A 287 -10.39 3.18 22.64
CA GLU A 287 -10.46 3.45 21.21
C GLU A 287 -9.87 2.29 20.42
N LEU A 288 -10.53 1.87 19.34
CA LEU A 288 -10.09 0.78 18.47
C LEU A 288 -9.89 1.32 17.05
N TYR A 289 -8.68 1.17 16.52
CA TYR A 289 -8.30 1.64 15.20
C TYR A 289 -7.80 0.49 14.32
N HIS A 290 -8.37 0.38 13.12
CA HIS A 290 -7.91 -0.55 12.08
C HIS A 290 -7.25 0.24 10.96
N PHE A 291 -6.00 -0.13 10.61
CA PHE A 291 -5.32 0.34 9.40
C PHE A 291 -5.42 -0.76 8.34
N ILE A 292 -5.91 -0.43 7.14
CA ILE A 292 -6.19 -1.42 6.09
C ILE A 292 -5.90 -0.90 4.68
N GLY A 293 -5.68 -1.80 3.73
CA GLY A 293 -5.70 -1.47 2.31
C GLY A 293 -7.12 -1.21 1.79
N LYS A 294 -7.26 -0.40 0.76
CA LYS A 294 -8.57 -0.06 0.16
C LYS A 294 -9.33 -1.25 -0.44
N ASP A 295 -8.65 -2.35 -0.71
CA ASP A 295 -9.22 -3.58 -1.29
C ASP A 295 -10.09 -4.37 -0.31
N ILE A 296 -9.89 -4.21 0.99
CA ILE A 296 -10.65 -4.90 2.04
C ILE A 296 -11.62 -4.00 2.80
N VAL A 297 -11.83 -2.79 2.31
CA VAL A 297 -12.75 -1.80 2.91
C VAL A 297 -14.16 -2.36 3.08
N TYR A 298 -14.66 -3.11 2.10
CA TYR A 298 -15.99 -3.70 2.15
C TYR A 298 -16.18 -4.60 3.37
N PHE A 299 -15.23 -5.48 3.65
CA PHE A 299 -15.27 -6.39 4.80
C PHE A 299 -15.20 -5.63 6.13
N HIS A 300 -14.33 -4.64 6.25
CA HIS A 300 -14.12 -3.88 7.48
C HIS A 300 -15.19 -2.82 7.75
N SER A 301 -15.95 -2.41 6.71
CA SER A 301 -17.00 -1.39 6.84
C SER A 301 -18.41 -1.94 6.94
N LEU A 302 -18.63 -3.20 6.56
CA LEU A 302 -19.97 -3.83 6.58
C LEU A 302 -19.97 -5.12 7.42
N PHE A 303 -19.21 -6.14 7.03
CA PHE A 303 -19.25 -7.45 7.70
C PHE A 303 -18.70 -7.38 9.12
N TRP A 304 -17.53 -6.82 9.29
CA TRP A 304 -16.87 -6.80 10.60
C TRP A 304 -17.67 -6.05 11.65
N PRO A 305 -18.13 -4.81 11.45
CA PRO A 305 -18.96 -4.12 12.44
C PRO A 305 -20.30 -4.81 12.69
N ALA A 306 -20.89 -5.48 11.68
CA ALA A 306 -22.13 -6.25 11.87
C ALA A 306 -21.90 -7.50 12.73
N MET A 307 -20.79 -8.21 12.52
CA MET A 307 -20.42 -9.36 13.34
C MET A 307 -20.17 -8.95 14.80
N LEU A 308 -19.46 -7.86 15.02
CA LEU A 308 -19.19 -7.31 16.36
C LEU A 308 -20.48 -6.90 17.07
N GLU A 309 -21.35 -6.15 16.42
CA GLU A 309 -22.68 -5.76 16.96
C GLU A 309 -23.49 -6.99 17.34
N GLY A 310 -23.62 -7.96 16.43
CA GLY A 310 -24.40 -9.17 16.65
C GLY A 310 -23.85 -10.08 17.77
N SER A 311 -22.56 -9.99 18.05
CA SER A 311 -21.86 -10.79 19.06
C SER A 311 -21.49 -10.04 20.33
N GLU A 312 -21.95 -8.77 20.48
CA GLU A 312 -21.76 -7.96 21.69
C GLU A 312 -20.28 -7.62 21.97
N PHE A 313 -19.54 -7.35 20.89
CA PHE A 313 -18.21 -6.76 20.95
C PHE A 313 -18.26 -5.31 20.48
N ARG A 314 -17.32 -4.50 20.99
CA ARG A 314 -17.23 -3.11 20.55
C ARG A 314 -16.85 -3.01 19.07
N LYS A 315 -17.48 -2.05 18.38
CA LYS A 315 -17.13 -1.70 16.99
C LYS A 315 -15.86 -0.83 16.93
N PRO A 316 -15.13 -0.80 15.81
CA PRO A 316 -14.02 0.11 15.63
C PRO A 316 -14.42 1.58 15.82
N THR A 317 -13.56 2.34 16.50
CA THR A 317 -13.66 3.81 16.55
C THR A 317 -13.46 4.38 15.16
N ASN A 318 -12.38 3.95 14.47
CA ASN A 318 -12.15 4.28 13.07
C ASN A 318 -11.51 3.12 12.32
N VAL A 319 -11.84 3.06 11.02
CA VAL A 319 -11.14 2.25 10.01
C VAL A 319 -10.45 3.21 9.05
N PHE A 320 -9.13 3.13 8.98
CA PHE A 320 -8.30 3.97 8.14
C PHE A 320 -7.78 3.18 6.95
N ALA A 321 -8.26 3.53 5.75
CA ALA A 321 -7.81 2.89 4.53
C ALA A 321 -6.79 3.75 3.78
N HIS A 322 -5.86 3.09 3.11
CA HIS A 322 -4.89 3.68 2.20
C HIS A 322 -5.01 3.11 0.79
N GLY A 323 -4.43 3.81 -0.20
CA GLY A 323 -4.33 3.36 -1.58
C GLY A 323 -3.23 2.32 -1.80
N TYR A 324 -3.03 1.90 -3.05
CA TYR A 324 -1.95 0.98 -3.41
C TYR A 324 -0.60 1.68 -3.56
N VAL A 325 0.47 0.89 -3.52
CA VAL A 325 1.80 1.34 -3.90
C VAL A 325 2.03 1.04 -5.38
N THR A 326 2.41 2.08 -6.13
CA THR A 326 2.97 1.94 -7.48
C THR A 326 4.48 2.20 -7.43
N VAL A 327 5.21 1.78 -8.45
CA VAL A 327 6.64 2.05 -8.59
C VAL A 327 6.89 2.68 -9.94
N ASP A 328 7.46 3.90 -9.95
CA ASP A 328 7.64 4.72 -11.14
C ASP A 328 6.35 4.85 -11.99
N GLY A 329 5.23 5.14 -11.32
CA GLY A 329 3.93 5.38 -11.93
C GLY A 329 3.19 4.12 -12.43
N VAL A 330 3.74 2.92 -12.23
CA VAL A 330 3.14 1.67 -12.70
C VAL A 330 2.92 0.68 -11.57
N LYS A 331 1.92 -0.20 -11.75
CA LYS A 331 1.65 -1.29 -10.79
C LYS A 331 2.90 -2.16 -10.61
N MET A 332 3.17 -2.58 -9.38
CA MET A 332 4.27 -3.49 -9.06
C MET A 332 4.20 -4.77 -9.92
N SER A 333 5.35 -5.16 -10.49
CA SER A 333 5.47 -6.28 -11.43
C SER A 333 6.67 -7.15 -11.10
N LYS A 334 6.47 -8.47 -11.11
CA LYS A 334 7.53 -9.46 -10.91
C LYS A 334 8.54 -9.42 -12.04
N SER A 335 8.09 -9.38 -13.29
CA SER A 335 8.95 -9.36 -14.49
C SER A 335 9.82 -8.10 -14.58
N ARG A 336 9.33 -6.95 -14.13
CA ARG A 336 10.11 -5.70 -14.08
C ARG A 336 11.03 -5.59 -12.86
N GLY A 337 10.94 -6.51 -11.89
CA GLY A 337 11.69 -6.44 -10.64
C GLY A 337 11.17 -5.39 -9.66
N THR A 338 9.97 -4.86 -9.88
CA THR A 338 9.36 -3.83 -9.02
C THR A 338 8.40 -4.40 -7.97
N PHE A 339 8.18 -5.73 -7.97
CA PHE A 339 7.48 -6.42 -6.89
C PHE A 339 8.47 -6.78 -5.78
N ILE A 340 8.93 -5.75 -5.09
CA ILE A 340 10.04 -5.84 -4.13
C ILE A 340 9.55 -6.46 -2.83
N GLN A 341 10.18 -7.58 -2.42
CA GLN A 341 9.95 -8.18 -1.11
C GLN A 341 10.67 -7.39 -0.02
N ALA A 342 10.08 -7.36 1.18
CA ALA A 342 10.64 -6.70 2.35
C ALA A 342 12.05 -7.22 2.68
N SER A 343 12.23 -8.55 2.66
CA SER A 343 13.52 -9.19 2.90
C SER A 343 14.60 -8.79 1.88
N THR A 344 14.23 -8.64 0.60
CA THR A 344 15.17 -8.19 -0.45
C THR A 344 15.57 -6.74 -0.24
N TYR A 345 14.60 -5.87 0.08
CA TYR A 345 14.87 -4.47 0.39
C TYR A 345 15.87 -4.33 1.56
N LEU A 346 15.64 -5.05 2.66
CA LEU A 346 16.46 -4.99 3.89
C LEU A 346 17.90 -5.42 3.71
N LYS A 347 18.22 -6.22 2.69
CA LYS A 347 19.63 -6.61 2.39
C LYS A 347 20.46 -5.45 1.85
N HIS A 348 19.83 -4.47 1.22
CA HIS A 348 20.54 -3.46 0.44
C HIS A 348 20.32 -2.03 0.97
N ILE A 349 19.18 -1.75 1.61
CA ILE A 349 18.76 -0.39 1.94
C ILE A 349 18.34 -0.33 3.42
N ASP A 350 18.75 0.74 4.09
CA ASP A 350 18.31 1.03 5.47
C ASP A 350 16.77 1.20 5.49
N PRO A 351 16.05 0.49 6.37
CA PRO A 351 14.60 0.54 6.45
C PRO A 351 14.06 1.96 6.69
N GLU A 352 14.82 2.81 7.37
CA GLU A 352 14.40 4.18 7.65
C GLU A 352 14.29 5.05 6.40
N CYS A 353 15.00 4.70 5.31
CA CYS A 353 14.81 5.37 4.03
C CYS A 353 13.36 5.25 3.54
N LEU A 354 12.79 4.03 3.59
CA LEU A 354 11.42 3.79 3.16
C LEU A 354 10.40 4.40 4.12
N ARG A 355 10.63 4.28 5.44
CA ARG A 355 9.78 4.90 6.47
C ARG A 355 9.65 6.40 6.25
N TYR A 356 10.78 7.08 6.02
CA TYR A 356 10.80 8.51 5.74
C TYR A 356 10.06 8.85 4.45
N TYR A 357 10.35 8.12 3.36
CA TYR A 357 9.72 8.39 2.07
C TYR A 357 8.21 8.23 2.12
N TYR A 358 7.73 7.15 2.75
CA TYR A 358 6.29 6.94 2.93
C TYR A 358 5.68 8.05 3.78
N ALA A 359 6.28 8.42 4.90
CA ALA A 359 5.80 9.54 5.72
C ALA A 359 5.74 10.87 4.93
N ALA A 360 6.74 11.13 4.07
CA ALA A 360 6.78 12.35 3.26
C ALA A 360 5.71 12.40 2.16
N LYS A 361 5.07 11.28 1.82
CA LYS A 361 4.03 11.18 0.79
C LYS A 361 2.63 10.93 1.36
N LEU A 362 2.52 10.19 2.48
CA LEU A 362 1.25 9.79 3.08
C LEU A 362 0.44 10.98 3.59
N ASN A 363 -0.84 10.92 3.28
CA ASN A 363 -1.86 11.84 3.79
C ASN A 363 -3.06 11.04 4.36
N GLU A 364 -4.09 11.73 4.80
CA GLU A 364 -5.31 11.17 5.38
C GLU A 364 -6.29 10.58 4.34
N ARG A 365 -6.00 10.69 3.04
CA ARG A 365 -6.88 10.27 1.93
C ARG A 365 -6.52 8.90 1.40
N ILE A 366 -7.43 8.34 0.61
CA ILE A 366 -7.25 7.04 -0.05
C ILE A 366 -6.66 7.25 -1.44
N GLU A 367 -5.43 7.71 -1.50
CA GLU A 367 -4.70 7.93 -2.75
C GLU A 367 -3.62 6.87 -2.92
N ASP A 368 -3.39 6.45 -4.18
CA ASP A 368 -2.28 5.55 -4.47
C ASP A 368 -0.95 6.29 -4.30
N LEU A 369 0.00 5.66 -3.62
CA LEU A 369 1.31 6.22 -3.37
C LEU A 369 2.30 5.72 -4.42
N ASP A 370 2.93 6.64 -5.14
CA ASP A 370 3.99 6.29 -6.08
C ASP A 370 5.37 6.34 -5.43
N LEU A 371 6.05 5.19 -5.43
CA LEU A 371 7.47 5.07 -5.11
C LEU A 371 8.28 5.38 -6.38
N SER A 372 8.47 6.67 -6.67
CA SER A 372 9.43 7.09 -7.70
C SER A 372 10.84 6.86 -7.17
N LEU A 373 11.60 5.98 -7.82
CA LEU A 373 12.93 5.56 -7.35
C LEU A 373 13.94 6.71 -7.38
N GLU A 374 13.82 7.63 -8.32
CA GLU A 374 14.67 8.82 -8.40
C GLU A 374 14.35 9.82 -7.26
N ASP A 375 13.06 10.17 -7.07
CA ASP A 375 12.60 11.06 -5.98
C ASP A 375 12.94 10.44 -4.62
N PHE A 376 12.87 9.13 -4.49
CA PHE A 376 13.22 8.41 -3.28
C PHE A 376 14.69 8.66 -2.87
N VAL A 377 15.63 8.44 -3.78
CA VAL A 377 17.06 8.68 -3.53
C VAL A 377 17.32 10.15 -3.25
N GLN A 378 16.74 11.04 -4.05
CA GLN A 378 16.94 12.48 -3.92
C GLN A 378 16.40 12.98 -2.57
N ARG A 379 15.18 12.61 -2.20
CA ARG A 379 14.52 13.09 -0.98
C ARG A 379 15.21 12.60 0.28
N VAL A 380 15.52 11.32 0.38
CA VAL A 380 16.27 10.76 1.53
C VAL A 380 17.59 11.48 1.71
N ASN A 381 18.36 11.67 0.65
CA ASN A 381 19.66 12.33 0.72
C ASN A 381 19.56 13.83 1.02
N SER A 382 18.60 14.52 0.42
CA SER A 382 18.38 15.96 0.65
C SER A 382 17.97 16.22 2.10
N ASP A 383 16.93 15.54 2.56
CA ASP A 383 16.27 15.87 3.81
C ASP A 383 17.00 15.26 5.02
N ILE A 384 17.30 13.97 4.99
CA ILE A 384 17.93 13.32 6.14
C ILE A 384 19.43 13.65 6.18
N VAL A 385 20.16 13.39 5.09
CA VAL A 385 21.64 13.51 5.13
C VAL A 385 22.08 14.97 5.09
N ASN A 386 21.62 15.73 4.09
CA ASN A 386 22.13 17.07 3.85
C ASN A 386 21.53 18.12 4.78
N LYS A 387 20.30 17.95 5.28
CA LYS A 387 19.69 18.92 6.21
C LYS A 387 19.88 18.48 7.67
N LEU A 388 19.34 17.32 8.07
CA LEU A 388 19.33 16.91 9.48
C LEU A 388 20.70 16.47 10.00
N VAL A 389 21.29 15.45 9.39
CA VAL A 389 22.57 14.89 9.88
C VAL A 389 23.70 15.88 9.71
N ASN A 390 23.70 16.66 8.63
CA ASN A 390 24.69 17.71 8.40
C ASN A 390 24.60 18.83 9.44
N LEU A 391 23.39 19.22 9.85
CA LEU A 391 23.18 20.22 10.92
C LEU A 391 23.88 19.77 12.21
N ALA A 392 23.70 18.53 12.65
CA ALA A 392 24.37 17.99 13.83
C ALA A 392 25.89 17.92 13.63
N SER A 393 26.36 17.36 12.51
CA SER A 393 27.78 17.13 12.22
C SER A 393 28.60 18.42 12.21
N ARG A 394 28.11 19.46 11.56
CA ARG A 394 28.76 20.77 11.42
C ARG A 394 29.00 21.42 12.80
N ASN A 395 28.03 21.33 13.70
CA ASN A 395 28.10 21.95 15.02
C ASN A 395 28.89 21.06 16.02
N ALA A 396 28.61 19.75 16.03
CA ALA A 396 29.27 18.80 16.93
C ALA A 396 30.78 18.76 16.79
N SER A 397 31.32 18.99 15.59
CA SER A 397 32.76 18.99 15.35
C SER A 397 33.50 20.10 16.13
N PHE A 398 32.90 21.29 16.27
CA PHE A 398 33.47 22.39 17.07
C PHE A 398 33.31 22.13 18.56
N ILE A 399 32.12 21.67 18.98
CA ILE A 399 31.84 21.33 20.39
C ILE A 399 32.84 20.26 20.90
N ALA A 400 33.08 19.20 20.13
CA ALA A 400 34.02 18.15 20.49
C ALA A 400 35.47 18.63 20.53
N LYS A 401 35.94 19.39 19.54
CA LYS A 401 37.33 19.79 19.38
C LYS A 401 37.75 20.95 20.28
N ARG A 402 36.86 21.85 20.60
CA ARG A 402 37.17 23.10 21.31
C ARG A 402 36.66 23.13 22.75
N PHE A 403 35.61 22.33 23.06
CA PHE A 403 34.89 22.41 24.32
C PHE A 403 34.73 21.03 24.99
N GLU A 404 35.48 20.03 24.58
CA GLU A 404 35.49 18.67 25.19
C GLU A 404 34.06 18.05 25.21
N GLY A 405 33.23 18.39 24.21
CA GLY A 405 31.84 17.94 24.12
C GLY A 405 30.85 18.76 24.97
N LYS A 406 31.26 19.75 25.74
CA LYS A 406 30.40 20.53 26.62
C LYS A 406 29.62 21.59 25.83
N LEU A 407 28.30 21.59 25.98
CA LEU A 407 27.40 22.63 25.47
C LEU A 407 27.47 23.90 26.32
N ALA A 408 27.05 25.03 25.76
CA ALA A 408 27.00 26.32 26.46
C ALA A 408 26.02 26.27 27.65
N ASP A 409 26.34 27.03 28.69
CA ASP A 409 25.49 27.16 29.88
C ASP A 409 24.29 28.07 29.66
N LYS A 410 24.23 28.79 28.53
CA LYS A 410 23.12 29.67 28.11
C LYS A 410 22.77 29.40 26.66
N LEU A 411 21.46 29.50 26.36
CA LEU A 411 20.97 29.40 25.00
C LEU A 411 21.18 30.74 24.27
N GLU A 412 21.84 30.70 23.12
CA GLU A 412 21.86 31.81 22.19
C GLU A 412 20.69 31.70 21.23
N GLY A 413 19.95 32.81 21.00
CA GLY A 413 18.81 32.78 20.07
C GLY A 413 17.54 32.17 20.66
N GLU A 414 17.23 32.45 21.92
CA GLU A 414 16.03 31.96 22.65
C GLU A 414 14.75 32.11 21.82
N ALA A 415 14.58 33.21 21.07
CA ALA A 415 13.41 33.43 20.23
C ALA A 415 13.27 32.37 19.13
N LEU A 416 14.38 32.02 18.45
CA LEU A 416 14.36 30.96 17.42
C LEU A 416 14.06 29.59 18.03
N PHE A 417 14.66 29.25 19.18
CA PHE A 417 14.35 28.02 19.90
C PHE A 417 12.87 27.95 20.29
N ALA A 418 12.33 29.05 20.84
CA ALA A 418 10.92 29.13 21.21
C ALA A 418 9.99 28.94 20.01
N GLU A 419 10.34 29.47 18.84
CA GLU A 419 9.59 29.24 17.60
C GLU A 419 9.57 27.77 17.18
N PHE A 420 10.68 27.05 17.32
CA PHE A 420 10.73 25.61 17.03
C PHE A 420 9.86 24.81 17.98
N VAL A 421 9.94 25.12 19.27
CA VAL A 421 9.12 24.48 20.31
C VAL A 421 7.63 24.78 20.12
N ALA A 422 7.27 26.00 19.71
CA ALA A 422 5.89 26.40 19.47
C ALA A 422 5.20 25.62 18.34
N GLN A 423 5.96 24.97 17.43
CA GLN A 423 5.39 24.12 16.39
C GLN A 423 4.96 22.74 16.91
N SER A 424 5.26 22.37 18.14
CA SER A 424 5.00 21.03 18.68
C SER A 424 3.56 20.59 18.55
N GLU A 425 2.59 21.47 18.88
CA GLU A 425 1.17 21.11 18.82
C GLU A 425 0.65 21.06 17.38
N GLN A 426 1.22 21.85 16.45
CA GLN A 426 0.87 21.75 15.04
C GLN A 426 1.41 20.46 14.42
N VAL A 427 2.65 20.08 14.73
CA VAL A 427 3.23 18.80 14.31
C VAL A 427 2.42 17.65 14.90
N ALA A 428 2.04 17.74 16.18
CA ALA A 428 1.21 16.74 16.85
C ALA A 428 -0.17 16.61 16.16
N ALA A 429 -0.82 17.71 15.83
CA ALA A 429 -2.11 17.70 15.14
C ALA A 429 -2.02 17.00 13.77
N HIS A 430 -0.94 17.22 13.01
CA HIS A 430 -0.73 16.53 11.74
C HIS A 430 -0.50 15.02 11.93
N PHE A 431 0.27 14.60 12.92
CA PHE A 431 0.44 13.17 13.23
C PHE A 431 -0.87 12.53 13.67
N GLU A 432 -1.64 13.19 14.54
CA GLU A 432 -2.95 12.70 14.99
C GLU A 432 -3.91 12.50 13.81
N ALA A 433 -3.95 13.47 12.90
CA ALA A 433 -4.78 13.43 11.69
C ALA A 433 -4.24 12.50 10.58
N ARG A 434 -3.07 11.87 10.76
CA ARG A 434 -2.34 11.07 9.73
C ARG A 434 -1.95 11.88 8.49
N GLU A 435 -1.85 13.18 8.63
CA GLU A 435 -1.32 14.09 7.61
C GLU A 435 0.21 14.12 7.65
N TYR A 436 0.84 12.94 7.55
CA TYR A 436 2.30 12.81 7.74
C TYR A 436 3.09 13.68 6.78
N ASN A 437 2.66 13.81 5.53
CA ASN A 437 3.30 14.67 4.54
C ASN A 437 3.35 16.15 4.97
N LYS A 438 2.31 16.64 5.68
CA LYS A 438 2.27 18.00 6.22
C LYS A 438 3.19 18.13 7.43
N ALA A 439 3.21 17.12 8.33
CA ALA A 439 4.16 17.08 9.44
C ALA A 439 5.61 17.11 8.94
N ILE A 440 5.96 16.23 7.99
CA ILE A 440 7.32 16.19 7.41
C ILE A 440 7.69 17.50 6.75
N ARG A 441 6.79 18.11 5.97
CA ARG A 441 7.05 19.42 5.34
C ARG A 441 7.35 20.49 6.39
N LEU A 442 6.53 20.60 7.44
CA LEU A 442 6.74 21.56 8.52
C LEU A 442 8.09 21.34 9.22
N ILE A 443 8.44 20.09 9.51
CA ILE A 443 9.73 19.73 10.15
C ILE A 443 10.90 20.08 9.23
N MET A 444 10.79 19.85 7.92
CA MET A 444 11.86 20.18 6.95
C MET A 444 11.99 21.68 6.73
N ASP A 445 10.91 22.46 6.79
CA ASP A 445 10.96 23.93 6.77
C ASP A 445 11.70 24.47 8.03
N LEU A 446 11.48 23.85 9.19
CA LEU A 446 12.26 24.17 10.40
C LEU A 446 13.74 23.78 10.22
N ALA A 447 14.03 22.62 9.62
CA ALA A 447 15.40 22.21 9.35
C ALA A 447 16.15 23.17 8.41
N ASP A 448 15.48 23.72 7.41
CA ASP A 448 16.05 24.76 6.53
C ASP A 448 16.37 26.05 7.31
N ARG A 449 15.47 26.45 8.23
CA ARG A 449 15.70 27.60 9.12
C ARG A 449 16.86 27.35 10.08
N ALA A 450 17.01 26.13 10.63
CA ALA A 450 18.15 25.77 11.48
C ALA A 450 19.47 25.83 10.71
N ASN A 451 19.51 25.31 9.49
CA ASN A 451 20.69 25.39 8.64
C ASN A 451 21.02 26.85 8.27
N LYS A 452 20.00 27.65 7.93
CA LYS A 452 20.17 29.10 7.66
C LYS A 452 20.77 29.83 8.87
N TYR A 453 20.30 29.56 10.09
CA TYR A 453 20.89 30.13 11.30
C TYR A 453 22.40 29.81 11.41
N VAL A 454 22.79 28.55 11.19
CA VAL A 454 24.21 28.16 11.23
C VAL A 454 25.03 28.83 10.12
N ASP A 455 24.44 28.98 8.91
CA ASP A 455 25.09 29.64 7.79
C ASP A 455 25.26 31.16 8.04
N ASP A 456 24.24 31.83 8.57
CA ASP A 456 24.27 33.26 8.91
C ASP A 456 25.28 33.56 10.04
N LYS A 457 25.37 32.68 11.05
CA LYS A 457 26.34 32.80 12.15
C LYS A 457 27.76 32.40 11.76
N ALA A 458 27.92 31.56 10.75
CA ALA A 458 29.21 31.11 10.20
C ALA A 458 30.23 30.67 11.25
N PRO A 459 29.97 29.65 12.08
CA PRO A 459 30.83 29.21 13.17
C PRO A 459 32.27 28.89 12.70
N TRP A 460 32.48 28.49 11.46
CA TRP A 460 33.80 28.29 10.85
C TRP A 460 34.61 29.59 10.65
N VAL A 461 33.93 30.76 10.62
CA VAL A 461 34.61 32.06 10.64
C VAL A 461 34.94 32.44 12.07
N ILE A 462 33.97 32.36 12.99
CA ILE A 462 34.16 32.65 14.43
C ILE A 462 35.34 31.83 14.99
N ALA A 463 35.46 30.55 14.62
CA ALA A 463 36.50 29.64 15.08
C ALA A 463 37.94 30.07 14.70
N LYS A 464 38.11 31.04 13.77
CA LYS A 464 39.42 31.58 13.36
C LYS A 464 39.82 32.86 14.10
N GLU A 465 38.89 33.44 14.85
CA GLU A 465 39.09 34.68 15.57
C GLU A 465 39.33 34.41 17.05
N GLU A 466 40.45 34.93 17.59
CA GLU A 466 40.77 34.79 19.00
C GLU A 466 39.80 35.60 19.90
N GLY A 467 39.45 35.04 21.03
CA GLY A 467 38.57 35.69 22.03
C GLY A 467 37.08 35.54 21.78
N ARG A 468 36.66 34.78 20.73
CA ARG A 468 35.24 34.50 20.42
C ARG A 468 34.82 33.07 20.73
N GLU A 469 35.54 32.38 21.62
CA GLU A 469 35.27 30.97 21.96
C GLU A 469 33.91 30.77 22.58
N ALA A 470 33.49 31.67 23.48
CA ALA A 470 32.16 31.60 24.10
C ALA A 470 31.00 31.76 23.08
N GLU A 471 31.22 32.65 22.11
CA GLU A 471 30.25 32.84 21.01
C GLU A 471 30.21 31.61 20.10
N LEU A 472 31.34 31.03 19.75
CA LEU A 472 31.41 29.80 18.97
C LEU A 472 30.68 28.66 19.67
N GLN A 473 30.93 28.49 21.00
CA GLN A 473 30.27 27.48 21.80
C GLN A 473 28.74 27.67 21.80
N ALA A 474 28.28 28.91 22.02
CA ALA A 474 26.86 29.25 22.07
C ALA A 474 26.15 28.99 20.74
N VAL A 475 26.75 29.41 19.61
CA VAL A 475 26.21 29.18 18.26
C VAL A 475 26.12 27.69 17.94
N CYS A 476 27.20 26.93 18.21
CA CYS A 476 27.20 25.50 17.93
C CYS A 476 26.26 24.73 18.85
N SER A 477 26.13 25.13 20.11
CA SER A 477 25.16 24.54 21.05
C SER A 477 23.74 24.77 20.60
N MET A 478 23.42 25.97 20.09
CA MET A 478 22.12 26.25 19.51
C MET A 478 21.83 25.36 18.29
N GLY A 479 22.80 25.15 17.38
CA GLY A 479 22.63 24.25 16.25
C GLY A 479 22.33 22.81 16.69
N ILE A 480 22.93 22.32 17.77
CA ILE A 480 22.67 21.01 18.36
C ILE A 480 21.27 20.97 19.00
N GLU A 481 20.84 22.05 19.68
CA GLU A 481 19.50 22.13 20.25
C GLU A 481 18.40 22.10 19.19
N LEU A 482 18.57 22.84 18.09
CA LEU A 482 17.62 22.80 16.97
C LEU A 482 17.56 21.38 16.36
N PHE A 483 18.71 20.72 16.21
CA PHE A 483 18.75 19.30 15.77
C PHE A 483 17.98 18.40 16.74
N ARG A 484 18.15 18.56 18.07
CA ARG A 484 17.45 17.79 19.08
C ARG A 484 15.90 17.94 18.94
N VAL A 485 15.42 19.17 18.81
CA VAL A 485 13.98 19.44 18.61
C VAL A 485 13.45 18.76 17.36
N LEU A 486 14.17 18.90 16.23
CA LEU A 486 13.78 18.26 14.96
C LEU A 486 13.76 16.73 15.07
N MET A 487 14.75 16.13 15.76
CA MET A 487 14.78 14.68 15.97
C MET A 487 13.68 14.20 16.92
N SER A 488 13.29 15.02 17.90
CA SER A 488 12.12 14.71 18.76
C SER A 488 10.83 14.61 17.93
N TYR A 489 10.63 15.50 16.95
CA TYR A 489 9.49 15.43 16.05
C TYR A 489 9.56 14.24 15.09
N LEU A 490 10.75 13.85 14.65
CA LEU A 490 10.95 12.75 13.70
C LEU A 490 11.06 11.37 14.34
N LYS A 491 11.19 11.26 15.68
CA LYS A 491 11.33 9.98 16.38
C LYS A 491 10.25 8.95 16.03
N PRO A 492 8.95 9.30 15.84
CA PRO A 492 7.97 8.33 15.38
C PRO A 492 8.26 7.75 13.99
N VAL A 493 8.84 8.56 13.10
CA VAL A 493 9.11 8.19 11.70
C VAL A 493 10.44 7.45 11.57
N LEU A 494 11.47 7.92 12.27
CA LEU A 494 12.88 7.49 12.17
C LEU A 494 13.40 6.99 13.54
N PRO A 495 12.87 5.86 14.05
CA PRO A 495 13.20 5.40 15.41
C PRO A 495 14.67 5.08 15.61
N GLN A 496 15.36 4.45 14.66
CA GLN A 496 16.78 4.11 14.79
C GLN A 496 17.69 5.34 14.66
N LEU A 497 17.34 6.30 13.79
CA LEU A 497 18.07 7.56 13.73
C LEU A 497 17.89 8.35 15.03
N ALA A 498 16.69 8.31 15.61
CA ALA A 498 16.42 8.91 16.92
C ALA A 498 17.26 8.25 18.03
N GLU A 499 17.36 6.93 18.09
CA GLU A 499 18.22 6.21 19.04
C GLU A 499 19.70 6.61 18.89
N ARG A 500 20.19 6.74 17.66
CA ARG A 500 21.56 7.21 17.38
C ARG A 500 21.74 8.67 17.82
N ALA A 501 20.73 9.51 17.64
CA ALA A 501 20.74 10.90 18.10
C ALA A 501 20.69 10.98 19.63
N GLU A 502 19.90 10.16 20.31
CA GLU A 502 19.87 10.04 21.77
C GLU A 502 21.22 9.63 22.36
N ALA A 503 21.88 8.65 21.74
CA ALA A 503 23.22 8.22 22.12
C ALA A 503 24.27 9.34 21.94
N PHE A 504 24.14 10.14 20.86
CA PHE A 504 24.99 11.32 20.63
C PHE A 504 24.70 12.42 21.66
N LEU A 505 23.44 12.76 21.89
CA LEU A 505 23.00 13.85 22.78
C LEU A 505 23.07 13.48 24.26
N GLN A 506 23.24 12.21 24.61
CA GLN A 506 23.16 11.64 25.95
C GLN A 506 21.84 12.02 26.67
N THR A 507 20.75 12.00 25.95
CA THR A 507 19.40 12.30 26.45
C THR A 507 18.35 11.56 25.66
N GLU A 508 17.25 11.21 26.32
CA GLU A 508 16.08 10.69 25.65
C GLU A 508 15.33 11.82 24.93
N LEU A 509 14.88 11.54 23.70
CA LEU A 509 14.02 12.42 22.92
C LEU A 509 12.56 12.14 23.27
N SER A 510 11.90 13.09 23.90
CA SER A 510 10.51 12.98 24.27
C SER A 510 9.72 14.25 23.94
N TRP A 511 8.40 14.11 23.82
CA TRP A 511 7.53 15.27 23.58
C TRP A 511 7.45 16.20 24.79
N GLU A 512 7.54 15.65 25.99
CA GLU A 512 7.44 16.41 27.26
C GLU A 512 8.65 17.32 27.50
N THR A 513 9.84 16.86 27.09
CA THR A 513 11.10 17.57 27.32
C THR A 513 11.55 18.46 26.17
N ILE A 514 10.72 18.57 25.11
CA ILE A 514 11.10 19.29 23.88
C ILE A 514 11.46 20.76 24.15
N ALA A 515 10.79 21.39 25.12
CA ALA A 515 11.02 22.77 25.54
C ALA A 515 12.19 22.95 26.53
N GLN A 516 12.86 21.86 26.92
CA GLN A 516 13.94 21.89 27.90
C GLN A 516 15.30 21.76 27.19
N PRO A 517 16.09 22.84 27.06
CA PRO A 517 17.37 22.77 26.37
C PRO A 517 18.44 22.05 27.19
N LEU A 518 19.43 21.46 26.50
CA LEU A 518 20.56 20.72 27.08
C LEU A 518 21.70 21.64 27.55
N LEU A 519 21.38 22.66 28.31
CA LEU A 519 22.36 23.65 28.77
C LEU A 519 23.43 23.03 29.67
N GLY A 520 24.70 23.32 29.39
CA GLY A 520 25.86 22.87 30.16
C GLY A 520 26.12 21.36 30.14
N LYS A 521 25.30 20.57 29.44
CA LYS A 521 25.50 19.12 29.31
C LYS A 521 26.61 18.78 28.33
N THR A 522 27.18 17.60 28.49
CA THR A 522 28.20 17.07 27.56
C THR A 522 27.53 16.11 26.59
N VAL A 523 27.82 16.24 25.28
CA VAL A 523 27.42 15.31 24.24
C VAL A 523 28.55 14.34 23.89
N SER A 524 28.20 13.18 23.37
CA SER A 524 29.16 12.17 22.91
C SER A 524 29.90 12.65 21.66
N PRO A 525 31.12 12.10 21.39
CA PRO A 525 31.80 12.32 20.12
C PRO A 525 30.87 11.94 18.95
N PHE A 526 30.73 12.85 17.99
CA PHE A 526 29.82 12.64 16.85
C PHE A 526 30.33 11.50 15.95
N LYS A 527 29.47 10.54 15.71
CA LYS A 527 29.62 9.51 14.67
C LYS A 527 28.57 9.74 13.61
N SER A 528 28.83 9.35 12.37
CA SER A 528 27.84 9.47 11.31
C SER A 528 26.51 8.80 11.73
N LEU A 529 25.44 9.57 11.78
CA LEU A 529 24.13 9.08 12.23
C LEU A 529 23.37 8.36 11.12
N PHE A 530 23.67 8.68 9.86
CA PHE A 530 22.97 8.12 8.70
C PHE A 530 23.88 8.11 7.47
N SER A 531 23.72 7.12 6.59
CA SER A 531 24.48 6.99 5.35
C SER A 531 23.66 7.43 4.14
N ARG A 532 24.34 7.97 3.12
CA ARG A 532 23.68 8.32 1.84
C ARG A 532 23.12 7.08 1.18
N LEU A 533 21.91 7.23 0.63
CA LEU A 533 21.30 6.25 -0.25
C LEU A 533 21.88 6.41 -1.67
N GLU A 534 22.49 5.36 -2.20
CA GLU A 534 23.14 5.39 -3.51
C GLU A 534 22.28 4.62 -4.54
N LYS A 535 22.26 5.10 -5.79
CA LYS A 535 21.53 4.44 -6.89
C LYS A 535 21.90 2.96 -7.02
N LYS A 536 23.17 2.59 -6.82
CA LYS A 536 23.61 1.19 -6.88
C LYS A 536 22.86 0.25 -5.93
N GLN A 537 22.37 0.77 -4.78
CA GLN A 537 21.59 -0.02 -3.83
C GLN A 537 20.17 -0.29 -4.38
N ILE A 538 19.58 0.70 -5.05
CA ILE A 538 18.30 0.55 -5.76
C ILE A 538 18.45 -0.48 -6.89
N ASP A 539 19.51 -0.32 -7.71
CA ASP A 539 19.77 -1.23 -8.83
C ASP A 539 19.96 -2.68 -8.33
N ALA A 540 20.65 -2.88 -7.19
CA ALA A 540 20.83 -4.18 -6.55
C ALA A 540 19.49 -4.81 -6.10
N VAL A 541 18.60 -4.02 -5.49
CA VAL A 541 17.24 -4.49 -5.10
C VAL A 541 16.45 -4.96 -6.31
N ILE A 542 16.44 -4.16 -7.38
CA ILE A 542 15.71 -4.48 -8.62
C ILE A 542 16.25 -5.75 -9.26
N GLU A 543 17.57 -5.86 -9.36
CA GLU A 543 18.22 -7.04 -9.99
C GLU A 543 17.98 -8.31 -9.17
N GLU A 544 18.18 -8.27 -7.83
CA GLU A 544 17.89 -9.43 -6.97
C GLU A 544 16.42 -9.83 -7.05
N THR A 545 15.50 -8.86 -7.09
CA THR A 545 14.06 -9.15 -7.27
C THR A 545 13.80 -9.89 -8.57
N LYS A 546 14.39 -9.48 -9.69
CA LYS A 546 14.26 -10.18 -10.99
C LYS A 546 14.79 -11.61 -10.92
N GLN A 547 15.96 -11.79 -10.30
CA GLN A 547 16.59 -13.11 -10.15
C GLN A 547 15.73 -14.08 -9.34
N LEU A 548 15.19 -13.63 -8.19
CA LEU A 548 14.30 -14.43 -7.34
C LEU A 548 13.07 -14.94 -8.10
N PHE A 549 12.44 -14.11 -8.92
CA PHE A 549 11.29 -14.52 -9.69
C PHE A 549 11.65 -15.39 -10.90
N ALA A 550 12.82 -15.18 -11.52
CA ALA A 550 13.30 -16.06 -12.58
C ALA A 550 13.61 -17.48 -12.06
N GLU A 551 14.14 -17.61 -10.84
CA GLU A 551 14.38 -18.90 -10.18
C GLU A 551 13.06 -19.60 -9.80
N GLN A 552 12.08 -18.87 -9.28
CA GLN A 552 10.75 -19.43 -8.98
C GLN A 552 10.08 -20.01 -10.22
N THR A 553 10.18 -19.33 -11.36
CA THR A 553 9.60 -19.80 -12.65
C THR A 553 10.33 -21.02 -13.22
N LYS A 554 11.63 -21.19 -12.93
CA LYS A 554 12.40 -22.39 -13.34
C LYS A 554 12.04 -23.61 -12.50
N ASN A 555 11.69 -23.42 -11.23
CA ASN A 555 11.38 -24.48 -10.27
C ASN A 555 9.91 -24.93 -10.30
N GLU A 556 9.06 -24.26 -11.10
CA GLU A 556 7.71 -24.79 -11.33
C GLU A 556 7.79 -26.06 -12.17
N PRO A 557 7.15 -27.19 -11.73
CA PRO A 557 7.16 -28.43 -12.48
C PRO A 557 6.54 -28.16 -13.86
N LYS A 558 7.33 -28.39 -14.92
CA LYS A 558 6.88 -28.28 -16.31
C LYS A 558 5.75 -29.30 -16.54
N LYS A 559 4.50 -28.90 -16.37
CA LYS A 559 3.36 -29.61 -16.94
C LYS A 559 3.47 -29.44 -18.45
N GLY A 560 3.67 -30.58 -19.14
CA GLY A 560 3.88 -30.80 -20.55
C GLY A 560 3.53 -29.63 -21.48
N LYS A 561 4.53 -28.85 -21.83
CA LYS A 561 4.52 -28.02 -23.04
C LYS A 561 5.52 -28.64 -24.00
N GLN A 562 5.04 -29.07 -25.16
CA GLN A 562 5.90 -29.35 -26.29
C GLN A 562 6.77 -28.11 -26.58
N ALA A 563 8.03 -28.40 -26.87
CA ALA A 563 9.04 -27.39 -27.10
C ALA A 563 8.62 -26.42 -28.22
N VAL A 564 8.57 -25.14 -27.87
CA VAL A 564 8.73 -24.05 -28.83
C VAL A 564 9.96 -23.27 -28.37
N GLU A 565 10.93 -23.22 -29.28
CA GLU A 565 12.24 -22.59 -29.08
C GLU A 565 12.14 -21.10 -28.78
N ASN A 566 13.09 -20.65 -27.94
CA ASN A 566 13.33 -19.26 -27.57
C ASN A 566 13.35 -18.31 -28.76
N GLN A 567 12.46 -17.33 -28.73
CA GLN A 567 12.72 -16.01 -29.30
C GLN A 567 12.31 -14.96 -28.24
N GLU A 568 13.23 -14.04 -27.96
CA GLU A 568 12.94 -12.78 -27.28
C GLU A 568 11.82 -12.08 -28.04
N ASN A 569 10.61 -12.02 -27.41
CA ASN A 569 9.53 -11.25 -28.00
C ASN A 569 8.81 -10.49 -26.87
N SER A 570 8.80 -9.17 -27.02
CA SER A 570 7.76 -8.30 -26.48
C SER A 570 6.39 -8.98 -26.60
N ALA A 571 5.60 -9.01 -25.54
CA ALA A 571 4.29 -9.64 -25.54
C ALA A 571 3.41 -8.99 -26.63
N ILE A 572 3.29 -9.68 -27.76
CA ILE A 572 2.32 -9.32 -28.80
C ILE A 572 0.94 -9.70 -28.25
N GLU A 573 0.02 -8.74 -28.19
CA GLU A 573 -1.37 -9.00 -27.81
C GLU A 573 -1.97 -10.07 -28.76
N PRO A 574 -2.78 -11.00 -28.21
CA PRO A 574 -3.41 -12.02 -29.07
C PRO A 574 -4.31 -11.34 -30.11
N ILE A 575 -4.33 -11.92 -31.33
CA ILE A 575 -5.20 -11.45 -32.40
C ILE A 575 -6.65 -11.42 -31.90
N ALA A 576 -7.33 -10.30 -32.12
CA ALA A 576 -8.75 -10.14 -31.81
C ALA A 576 -9.64 -11.16 -32.58
N PRO A 577 -10.86 -11.42 -32.12
CA PRO A 577 -11.77 -12.31 -32.83
C PRO A 577 -11.90 -11.95 -34.32
N GLU A 578 -12.11 -12.97 -35.15
CA GLU A 578 -12.33 -12.80 -36.59
C GLU A 578 -13.48 -11.84 -36.86
N ILE A 579 -13.27 -10.93 -37.81
CA ILE A 579 -14.28 -10.01 -38.33
C ILE A 579 -14.46 -10.24 -39.81
N THR A 580 -15.58 -9.88 -40.38
CA THR A 580 -15.82 -9.93 -41.81
C THR A 580 -15.18 -8.71 -42.50
N ILE A 581 -14.96 -8.82 -43.81
CA ILE A 581 -14.49 -7.69 -44.64
C ILE A 581 -15.48 -6.50 -44.56
N ASP A 582 -16.78 -6.78 -44.39
CA ASP A 582 -17.82 -5.78 -44.26
C ASP A 582 -17.72 -5.05 -42.87
N ASP A 583 -17.22 -5.72 -41.83
CA ASP A 583 -16.94 -5.09 -40.56
C ASP A 583 -15.72 -4.18 -40.63
N PHE A 584 -14.68 -4.59 -41.31
CA PHE A 584 -13.50 -3.75 -41.58
C PHE A 584 -13.86 -2.54 -42.47
N ALA A 585 -14.70 -2.71 -43.48
CA ALA A 585 -15.13 -1.66 -44.39
C ALA A 585 -15.95 -0.54 -43.68
N LYS A 586 -16.44 -0.79 -42.47
CA LYS A 586 -17.10 0.25 -41.62
C LYS A 586 -16.12 1.28 -41.08
N LEU A 587 -14.80 0.97 -41.03
CA LEU A 587 -13.77 1.89 -40.60
C LEU A 587 -13.27 2.71 -41.79
N ASP A 588 -13.29 4.04 -41.68
CA ASP A 588 -12.64 4.92 -42.63
C ASP A 588 -11.27 5.34 -42.11
N LEU A 589 -10.24 4.59 -42.53
CA LEU A 589 -8.86 4.85 -42.18
C LEU A 589 -8.24 5.82 -43.21
N ARG A 590 -7.67 6.94 -42.76
CA ARG A 590 -7.09 7.95 -43.64
C ARG A 590 -5.64 8.29 -43.23
N VAL A 591 -4.83 8.59 -44.23
CA VAL A 591 -3.54 9.25 -44.05
C VAL A 591 -3.79 10.71 -43.76
N ALA A 592 -3.22 11.24 -42.68
CA ALA A 592 -3.27 12.65 -42.33
C ALA A 592 -1.85 13.20 -42.12
N LYS A 593 -1.62 14.46 -42.50
CA LYS A 593 -0.37 15.15 -42.23
C LYS A 593 -0.50 16.00 -40.99
N VAL A 594 0.43 15.90 -40.06
CA VAL A 594 0.48 16.72 -38.86
C VAL A 594 0.87 18.16 -39.24
N ILE A 595 -0.05 19.09 -39.10
CA ILE A 595 0.20 20.53 -39.30
C ILE A 595 0.89 21.09 -38.08
N SER A 596 0.35 20.83 -36.89
CA SER A 596 0.93 21.18 -35.61
C SER A 596 0.62 20.12 -34.54
N CYS A 597 1.55 19.94 -33.64
CA CYS A 597 1.38 19.12 -32.45
C CYS A 597 1.86 19.90 -31.22
N GLU A 598 1.02 20.02 -30.22
CA GLU A 598 1.27 20.81 -29.02
C GLU A 598 0.98 19.99 -27.77
N ALA A 599 1.75 20.21 -26.69
CA ALA A 599 1.41 19.67 -25.39
C ALA A 599 0.22 20.41 -24.80
N VAL A 600 -0.76 19.70 -24.26
CA VAL A 600 -1.86 20.31 -23.50
C VAL A 600 -1.33 20.72 -22.13
N PRO A 601 -1.27 22.04 -21.79
CA PRO A 601 -0.60 22.52 -20.57
C PRO A 601 -1.11 21.91 -19.27
N GLU A 602 -2.40 21.66 -19.20
CA GLU A 602 -3.08 21.10 -18.00
C GLU A 602 -3.22 19.57 -18.04
N SER A 603 -2.51 18.87 -18.95
CA SER A 603 -2.56 17.43 -19.08
C SER A 603 -1.17 16.82 -19.14
N ASN A 604 -0.94 15.83 -18.27
CA ASN A 604 0.30 15.04 -18.27
C ASN A 604 0.30 13.93 -19.34
N LYS A 605 -0.84 13.70 -20.03
CA LYS A 605 -0.99 12.57 -20.95
C LYS A 605 -1.29 12.96 -22.40
N LEU A 606 -1.84 14.14 -22.63
CA LEU A 606 -2.42 14.53 -23.92
C LEU A 606 -1.49 15.42 -24.74
N LEU A 607 -1.41 15.08 -26.02
CA LEU A 607 -0.97 15.97 -27.11
C LEU A 607 -2.18 16.38 -27.93
N LYS A 608 -2.19 17.61 -28.41
CA LYS A 608 -3.19 18.18 -29.30
C LYS A 608 -2.60 18.28 -30.70
N PHE A 609 -3.23 17.59 -31.64
CA PHE A 609 -2.86 17.56 -33.05
C PHE A 609 -3.83 18.37 -33.89
N GLN A 610 -3.28 19.14 -34.83
CA GLN A 610 -4.01 19.66 -35.98
C GLN A 610 -3.56 18.86 -37.20
N LEU A 611 -4.49 18.16 -37.82
CA LEU A 611 -4.26 17.20 -38.91
C LEU A 611 -4.84 17.70 -40.22
N ASP A 612 -4.10 17.60 -41.32
CA ASP A 612 -4.55 17.85 -42.67
C ASP A 612 -4.94 16.52 -43.35
N LEU A 613 -6.19 16.44 -43.82
CA LEU A 613 -6.71 15.31 -44.60
C LEU A 613 -6.85 15.61 -46.10
N GLY A 614 -6.25 16.70 -46.58
CA GLY A 614 -6.21 17.10 -47.98
C GLY A 614 -7.31 18.09 -48.35
N ASP A 615 -8.55 17.81 -48.06
CA ASP A 615 -9.71 18.66 -48.30
C ASP A 615 -10.21 19.41 -47.06
N HIS A 616 -9.85 18.95 -45.89
CA HIS A 616 -10.20 19.57 -44.60
C HIS A 616 -9.20 19.26 -43.51
N GLN A 617 -9.31 19.97 -42.41
CA GLN A 617 -8.46 19.77 -41.21
C GLN A 617 -9.30 19.27 -40.05
N ARG A 618 -8.65 18.51 -39.13
CA ARG A 618 -9.27 18.01 -37.91
C ARG A 618 -8.35 18.17 -36.71
N GLN A 619 -8.98 18.43 -35.58
CA GLN A 619 -8.30 18.42 -34.28
C GLN A 619 -8.44 17.05 -33.63
N VAL A 620 -7.32 16.48 -33.18
CA VAL A 620 -7.30 15.21 -32.44
C VAL A 620 -6.53 15.36 -31.14
N LEU A 621 -7.09 14.86 -30.04
CA LEU A 621 -6.42 14.77 -28.73
C LEU A 621 -5.99 13.32 -28.51
N SER A 622 -4.68 13.09 -28.37
CA SER A 622 -4.10 11.74 -28.24
C SER A 622 -3.27 11.60 -26.97
N GLY A 623 -3.41 10.47 -26.27
CA GLY A 623 -2.76 10.15 -24.99
C GLY A 623 -1.31 9.68 -25.12
N ILE A 624 -0.52 10.21 -26.02
CA ILE A 624 0.82 9.73 -26.36
C ILE A 624 1.96 10.65 -25.89
N LYS A 625 1.69 11.61 -25.01
CA LYS A 625 2.69 12.57 -24.52
C LYS A 625 3.92 11.89 -23.90
N ALA A 626 3.74 10.74 -23.23
CA ALA A 626 4.85 10.00 -22.63
C ALA A 626 5.84 9.43 -23.65
N ALA A 627 5.38 9.12 -24.88
CA ALA A 627 6.21 8.60 -25.96
C ALA A 627 6.87 9.70 -26.80
N TYR A 628 6.33 10.93 -26.76
CA TYR A 628 6.77 12.06 -27.58
C TYR A 628 6.94 13.31 -26.72
N ASN A 629 8.10 13.40 -26.08
CA ASN A 629 8.43 14.51 -25.16
C ASN A 629 8.59 15.87 -25.89
N ASN A 630 8.96 15.85 -27.18
CA ASN A 630 9.09 17.02 -28.04
C ASN A 630 7.99 17.00 -29.11
N PRO A 631 6.77 17.48 -28.81
CA PRO A 631 5.63 17.39 -29.74
C PRO A 631 5.89 18.05 -31.11
N GLU A 632 6.69 19.12 -31.14
CA GLU A 632 7.02 19.86 -32.37
C GLU A 632 7.76 19.02 -33.41
N GLU A 633 8.49 17.98 -32.99
CA GLU A 633 9.17 17.04 -33.91
C GLU A 633 8.18 16.19 -34.74
N LEU A 634 6.92 16.17 -34.35
CA LEU A 634 5.85 15.49 -35.07
C LEU A 634 5.28 16.34 -36.23
N ASN A 635 5.58 17.62 -36.28
CA ASN A 635 5.11 18.52 -37.32
C ASN A 635 5.64 18.09 -38.67
N GLY A 636 4.76 18.02 -39.66
CA GLY A 636 5.08 17.57 -41.01
C GLY A 636 5.06 16.04 -41.20
N ARG A 637 5.02 15.22 -40.16
CA ARG A 637 4.90 13.77 -40.26
C ARG A 637 3.54 13.34 -40.79
N PHE A 638 3.50 12.20 -41.42
CA PHE A 638 2.27 11.52 -41.78
C PHE A 638 1.87 10.55 -40.69
N VAL A 639 0.56 10.45 -40.42
CA VAL A 639 -0.02 9.50 -39.46
C VAL A 639 -1.26 8.86 -40.08
N ILE A 640 -1.63 7.69 -39.60
CA ILE A 640 -2.88 7.02 -39.97
C ILE A 640 -3.92 7.30 -38.85
N MET A 641 -5.13 7.67 -39.24
CA MET A 641 -6.21 7.94 -38.31
C MET A 641 -7.51 7.24 -38.71
N VAL A 642 -8.34 6.95 -37.70
CA VAL A 642 -9.76 6.60 -37.93
C VAL A 642 -10.54 7.88 -38.09
N ALA A 643 -11.04 8.14 -39.30
CA ALA A 643 -11.62 9.41 -39.69
C ALA A 643 -13.15 9.48 -39.43
N ASN A 644 -13.83 8.35 -39.37
CA ASN A 644 -15.29 8.28 -39.20
C ASN A 644 -15.76 8.03 -37.75
N LEU A 645 -14.89 8.24 -36.75
CA LEU A 645 -15.33 8.26 -35.37
C LEU A 645 -16.12 9.54 -35.06
N ALA A 646 -17.20 9.36 -34.30
CA ALA A 646 -17.99 10.49 -33.81
C ALA A 646 -17.12 11.45 -32.97
N PRO A 647 -17.23 12.78 -33.17
CA PRO A 647 -16.48 13.76 -32.39
C PRO A 647 -16.74 13.59 -30.89
N ARG A 648 -15.66 13.54 -30.11
CA ARG A 648 -15.73 13.38 -28.64
C ARG A 648 -15.35 14.68 -27.95
N LYS A 649 -16.28 15.24 -27.16
CA LYS A 649 -15.99 16.39 -26.31
C LYS A 649 -15.18 15.95 -25.09
N MET A 650 -14.02 16.52 -24.91
CA MET A 650 -13.13 16.27 -23.78
C MET A 650 -12.89 17.57 -23.00
N LYS A 651 -12.30 17.48 -21.80
CA LYS A 651 -12.01 18.65 -20.95
C LYS A 651 -11.21 19.76 -21.68
N PHE A 652 -10.35 19.36 -22.63
CA PHE A 652 -9.37 20.24 -23.29
C PHE A 652 -9.70 20.51 -24.78
N GLY A 653 -10.88 20.19 -25.24
CA GLY A 653 -11.33 20.40 -26.61
C GLY A 653 -12.13 19.24 -27.20
N VAL A 654 -12.41 19.31 -28.48
CA VAL A 654 -13.12 18.23 -29.21
C VAL A 654 -12.07 17.41 -29.97
N SER A 655 -12.10 16.07 -29.84
CA SER A 655 -11.31 15.15 -30.66
C SER A 655 -12.20 14.62 -31.78
N GLU A 656 -11.79 14.86 -33.04
CA GLU A 656 -12.56 14.55 -34.24
C GLU A 656 -12.02 13.32 -34.99
N GLY A 657 -11.55 12.33 -34.23
CA GLY A 657 -11.00 11.10 -34.73
C GLY A 657 -9.99 10.50 -33.76
N MET A 658 -9.28 9.46 -34.18
CA MET A 658 -8.26 8.77 -33.39
C MET A 658 -7.04 8.48 -34.27
N ILE A 659 -5.85 8.91 -33.83
CA ILE A 659 -4.58 8.55 -34.47
C ILE A 659 -4.22 7.12 -34.04
N LEU A 660 -3.78 6.29 -34.99
CA LEU A 660 -3.34 4.93 -34.74
C LEU A 660 -1.88 4.89 -34.30
N SER A 661 -1.62 4.10 -33.29
CA SER A 661 -0.27 3.81 -32.79
C SER A 661 -0.15 2.34 -32.43
N ALA A 662 1.06 1.79 -32.55
CA ALA A 662 1.42 0.45 -32.10
C ALA A 662 2.26 0.54 -30.84
N GLY A 663 2.17 -0.45 -29.95
CA GLY A 663 2.95 -0.53 -28.73
C GLY A 663 2.10 -0.83 -27.50
N THR A 664 2.77 -1.06 -26.35
CA THR A 664 2.12 -1.52 -25.11
C THR A 664 1.62 -0.38 -24.22
N GLY A 665 1.84 0.88 -24.63
CA GLY A 665 1.40 2.07 -23.89
C GLY A 665 2.56 2.86 -23.23
N GLY A 666 2.25 3.99 -22.64
CA GLY A 666 3.25 4.85 -22.00
C GLY A 666 4.30 5.39 -22.97
N ALA A 667 5.58 5.14 -22.70
CA ALA A 667 6.69 5.52 -23.57
C ALA A 667 6.89 4.55 -24.77
N ASP A 668 6.28 3.36 -24.71
CA ASP A 668 6.34 2.34 -25.77
C ASP A 668 5.15 2.47 -26.71
N LEU A 669 5.06 3.61 -27.42
CA LEU A 669 4.04 3.88 -28.43
C LEU A 669 4.69 4.47 -29.68
N PHE A 670 4.35 3.90 -30.83
CA PHE A 670 4.88 4.28 -32.15
C PHE A 670 3.73 4.67 -33.06
N LEU A 671 3.76 5.90 -33.58
CA LEU A 671 2.77 6.37 -34.55
C LEU A 671 2.90 5.60 -35.87
N LEU A 672 1.77 5.07 -36.35
CA LEU A 672 1.71 4.41 -37.65
C LEU A 672 1.76 5.46 -38.76
N SER A 673 2.59 5.18 -39.76
CA SER A 673 2.82 6.02 -40.93
C SER A 673 2.90 5.12 -42.21
N GLY A 674 3.12 5.71 -43.34
CA GLY A 674 3.34 5.00 -44.61
C GLY A 674 4.62 5.46 -45.29
N ASP A 675 4.91 4.82 -46.42
CA ASP A 675 6.14 5.02 -47.24
C ASP A 675 6.15 6.36 -48.00
N GLU A 676 7.28 6.66 -48.67
CA GLU A 676 7.40 7.83 -49.52
C GLU A 676 6.35 7.84 -50.63
N GLY A 677 5.69 8.98 -50.85
CA GLY A 677 4.64 9.13 -51.86
C GLY A 677 3.22 9.15 -51.30
N ILE A 678 3.01 8.88 -50.02
CA ILE A 678 1.68 9.06 -49.41
C ILE A 678 1.28 10.54 -49.37
N ARG A 679 -0.03 10.80 -49.42
CA ARG A 679 -0.60 12.14 -49.42
C ARG A 679 -1.76 12.22 -48.42
N PRO A 680 -2.02 13.41 -47.85
CA PRO A 680 -3.15 13.62 -46.98
C PRO A 680 -4.46 13.20 -47.66
N GLY A 681 -5.37 12.58 -46.91
CA GLY A 681 -6.67 12.11 -47.40
C GLY A 681 -6.67 10.73 -48.08
N MET A 682 -5.51 10.16 -48.41
CA MET A 682 -5.49 8.80 -48.94
C MET A 682 -6.14 7.81 -47.98
N GLN A 683 -7.02 6.96 -48.57
CA GLN A 683 -7.67 5.89 -47.79
C GLN A 683 -6.72 4.71 -47.64
N VAL A 684 -6.65 4.21 -46.40
CA VAL A 684 -5.99 2.94 -46.07
C VAL A 684 -7.01 1.82 -46.24
N LYS A 685 -6.65 0.78 -47.01
CA LYS A 685 -7.55 -0.33 -47.35
C LYS A 685 -6.94 -1.65 -46.88
#